data_81bc635cd91dce340085c8625c2420f3
#
_entry.id   81bc635cd91dce340085c8625c2420f3
#
_cell.length_a   1.000
_cell.length_b   1.000
_cell.length_c   1.000
_cell.angle_alpha   90.00
_cell.angle_beta   90.00
_cell.angle_gamma   90.00
#
_symmetry.space_group_name_H-M   'P 1'
#
loop_
_entity.id
_entity.type
_entity.pdbx_description
1 polymer ?
#
loop_
_entity_poly.entity_id
_entity_poly.type
_entity_poly.pdbx_seq_one_letter_code
_entity_poly.pdbx_strand_id
1 'polypeptide(L)'
;MKKITFILFLLTSFAYAQQQTVTFTVAPAVFSEDESITVTINGNSINESTWSVNDNSLYLWGWSFDSNDQNTQDCPTNGTWNSSDEANKFTYNSGTDTYTKTFVPTSFFNRTGIGSFGFLVKAKNGDGDKKSQDIIVQVGSFQVDLTTPADLSSTILSSGSDFSISATNTGGNASYVLKSNGTTIDTNASTANYSYTHTNITENQNYTLEVTQGENVITKTFSVIINPGTIIEAMPSGYEDGITYNLADNTKAILVLDAPNKDFVYVAGSFNNWQPTSAYAMKKDPDTGKFWLELNGLAEGESYSYQYWVVEETPVTNSPALVKTADPYSTLVLSQFDDPGIPASKYPDMPVFPSGQEREVTVLKTGGPGYDWQVTDFEKPKKEDLIIYEVLVRDFDAEMSYQNLIDRIDYFSNLGINAIQLMPVMEFEGNESWGYNTAFHMAADKFYGPSDKLKELIDLCHQNGIAVILDVALNHAFDRNPMVRMWMDDPNNDGWGGPSSENPYFNTVARHSYNVGNDFNHQQDRTQYYVKRVIKHWIQEYHIDGFRWDLTKGFTQNCTANDEACTNTYQQDRVDILKEYADYSWSLDPSHYVIFEHLGTDIEEQEWANYKVDEGKGIMLWGKMTDPYNQLTMGYTENANINRVGHVSRGFTEKRLVGYAESHDEERLMF
;
A
#
# COMPACT_ATOMS: atom_id res chain seq x y z
N MET A 1 -20.47 -49.48 -11.86
CA MET A 1 -20.96 -48.23 -11.28
C MET A 1 -19.98 -47.14 -11.68
N LYS A 2 -20.45 -46.15 -12.44
CA LYS A 2 -19.58 -45.06 -12.98
C LYS A 2 -19.23 -44.13 -11.82
N LYS A 3 -17.94 -43.97 -11.53
CA LYS A 3 -17.44 -42.93 -10.61
C LYS A 3 -17.60 -41.58 -11.32
N ILE A 4 -18.41 -40.69 -10.77
CA ILE A 4 -18.48 -39.28 -11.15
C ILE A 4 -17.40 -38.59 -10.32
N THR A 5 -16.32 -38.22 -10.97
CA THR A 5 -15.28 -37.38 -10.38
C THR A 5 -15.84 -35.95 -10.43
N PHE A 6 -16.15 -35.38 -9.28
CA PHE A 6 -16.46 -33.96 -9.12
C PHE A 6 -15.12 -33.21 -9.16
N ILE A 7 -14.83 -32.61 -10.30
CA ILE A 7 -13.75 -31.62 -10.39
C ILE A 7 -14.39 -30.32 -9.90
N LEU A 8 -14.02 -29.92 -8.69
CA LEU A 8 -14.33 -28.58 -8.17
C LEU A 8 -13.44 -27.60 -8.93
N PHE A 9 -13.99 -26.93 -9.94
CA PHE A 9 -13.39 -25.77 -10.55
C PHE A 9 -13.49 -24.63 -9.52
N LEU A 10 -12.40 -24.36 -8.77
CA LEU A 10 -12.19 -23.05 -8.19
C LEU A 10 -11.98 -22.08 -9.36
N LEU A 11 -13.02 -21.38 -9.76
CA LEU A 11 -12.92 -20.18 -10.56
C LEU A 11 -12.33 -19.10 -9.66
N THR A 12 -11.00 -18.97 -9.61
CA THR A 12 -10.35 -17.75 -9.18
C THR A 12 -10.67 -16.70 -10.24
N SER A 13 -11.69 -15.88 -9.96
CA SER A 13 -11.95 -14.69 -10.75
C SER A 13 -10.78 -13.73 -10.53
N PHE A 14 -9.96 -13.53 -11.54
CA PHE A 14 -9.04 -12.40 -11.59
C PHE A 14 -9.88 -11.12 -11.46
N ALA A 15 -9.72 -10.43 -10.36
CA ALA A 15 -10.28 -9.11 -10.19
C ALA A 15 -9.40 -8.12 -10.98
N TYR A 16 -9.68 -7.94 -12.26
CA TYR A 16 -9.34 -6.68 -12.91
C TYR A 16 -10.19 -5.61 -12.24
N ALA A 17 -9.63 -4.44 -11.94
CA ALA A 17 -10.41 -3.29 -11.54
C ALA A 17 -11.55 -3.12 -12.56
N GLN A 18 -12.81 -3.22 -12.10
CA GLN A 18 -13.97 -3.17 -12.96
C GLN A 18 -14.64 -1.79 -12.89
N GLN A 19 -13.89 -0.77 -12.48
CA GLN A 19 -14.37 0.59 -12.42
C GLN A 19 -14.79 1.08 -13.80
N GLN A 20 -15.92 1.81 -13.85
CA GLN A 20 -16.46 2.39 -15.09
C GLN A 20 -16.81 3.86 -14.86
N THR A 21 -16.59 4.69 -15.87
CA THR A 21 -17.02 6.09 -15.84
C THR A 21 -18.48 6.20 -16.24
N VAL A 22 -19.34 6.70 -15.32
CA VAL A 22 -20.77 6.89 -15.58
C VAL A 22 -21.10 8.35 -15.87
N THR A 23 -22.08 8.56 -16.74
CA THR A 23 -22.68 9.87 -16.94
C THR A 23 -23.94 10.01 -16.09
N PHE A 24 -24.10 11.17 -15.46
CA PHE A 24 -25.16 11.40 -14.51
C PHE A 24 -25.77 12.80 -14.62
N THR A 25 -26.92 13.01 -14.00
CA THR A 25 -27.52 14.31 -13.74
C THR A 25 -28.13 14.35 -12.35
N VAL A 26 -28.16 15.54 -11.75
CA VAL A 26 -28.88 15.81 -10.48
C VAL A 26 -29.93 16.87 -10.76
N ALA A 27 -31.15 16.61 -10.37
CA ALA A 27 -32.27 17.53 -10.58
C ALA A 27 -33.04 17.78 -9.27
N PRO A 28 -33.27 19.06 -8.88
CA PRO A 28 -32.72 20.27 -9.49
C PRO A 28 -31.20 20.35 -9.40
N ALA A 29 -30.55 21.08 -10.30
CA ALA A 29 -29.08 21.23 -10.31
C ALA A 29 -28.57 22.16 -9.18
N VAL A 30 -29.42 23.04 -8.70
CA VAL A 30 -29.20 23.92 -7.55
C VAL A 30 -30.29 23.64 -6.53
N PHE A 31 -29.93 23.27 -5.32
CA PHE A 31 -30.87 22.82 -4.28
C PHE A 31 -30.29 23.07 -2.89
N SER A 32 -31.15 23.22 -1.89
CA SER A 32 -30.77 23.22 -0.47
C SER A 32 -30.71 21.80 0.08
N GLU A 33 -30.03 21.63 1.22
CA GLU A 33 -29.89 20.32 1.87
C GLU A 33 -31.23 19.66 2.28
N ASP A 34 -32.30 20.46 2.41
CA ASP A 34 -33.65 20.03 2.77
C ASP A 34 -34.58 19.81 1.56
N GLU A 35 -34.09 20.07 0.36
CA GLU A 35 -34.87 19.84 -0.87
C GLU A 35 -34.72 18.42 -1.39
N SER A 36 -35.80 17.91 -2.00
CA SER A 36 -35.77 16.60 -2.64
C SER A 36 -35.05 16.67 -3.97
N ILE A 37 -34.04 15.85 -4.15
CA ILE A 37 -33.27 15.74 -5.39
C ILE A 37 -33.44 14.36 -6.01
N THR A 38 -33.21 14.29 -7.32
CA THR A 38 -33.14 13.02 -8.05
C THR A 38 -31.81 12.93 -8.77
N VAL A 39 -31.01 11.93 -8.40
CA VAL A 39 -29.83 11.50 -9.13
C VAL A 39 -30.28 10.55 -10.23
N THR A 40 -29.88 10.82 -11.47
CA THR A 40 -30.15 9.98 -12.64
C THR A 40 -28.84 9.57 -13.29
N ILE A 41 -28.62 8.29 -13.45
CA ILE A 41 -27.46 7.70 -14.14
C ILE A 41 -27.94 7.20 -15.51
N ASN A 42 -27.15 7.47 -16.55
CA ASN A 42 -27.40 6.97 -17.90
C ASN A 42 -26.94 5.50 -18.00
N GLY A 43 -27.87 4.57 -18.23
CA GLY A 43 -27.57 3.14 -18.34
C GLY A 43 -26.60 2.82 -19.48
N ASN A 44 -26.65 3.58 -20.60
CA ASN A 44 -25.67 3.40 -21.70
C ASN A 44 -24.21 3.69 -21.30
N SER A 45 -23.95 4.33 -20.16
CA SER A 45 -22.62 4.56 -19.64
C SER A 45 -22.10 3.42 -18.75
N ILE A 46 -22.91 2.39 -18.52
CA ILE A 46 -22.56 1.25 -17.66
C ILE A 46 -22.67 -0.05 -18.45
N ASN A 47 -21.69 -0.92 -18.30
CA ASN A 47 -21.78 -2.30 -18.74
C ASN A 47 -21.97 -3.19 -17.50
N GLU A 48 -23.25 -3.47 -17.20
CA GLU A 48 -23.65 -4.26 -16.02
C GLU A 48 -23.08 -5.67 -16.02
N SER A 49 -22.86 -6.24 -17.20
CA SER A 49 -22.29 -7.59 -17.32
C SER A 49 -20.84 -7.66 -16.81
N THR A 50 -20.08 -6.58 -16.92
CA THR A 50 -18.73 -6.47 -16.35
C THR A 50 -18.77 -6.59 -14.83
N TRP A 51 -19.81 -6.02 -14.20
CA TRP A 51 -20.01 -6.12 -12.75
C TRP A 51 -20.79 -7.38 -12.32
N SER A 52 -21.06 -8.30 -13.24
CA SER A 52 -21.88 -9.50 -13.00
C SER A 52 -23.30 -9.18 -12.52
N VAL A 53 -23.86 -8.02 -12.93
CA VAL A 53 -25.23 -7.60 -12.65
C VAL A 53 -26.12 -7.97 -13.82
N ASN A 54 -27.13 -8.81 -13.58
CA ASN A 54 -28.03 -9.33 -14.64
C ASN A 54 -29.48 -8.87 -14.49
N ASP A 55 -29.79 -8.15 -13.40
CA ASP A 55 -31.18 -7.76 -13.04
C ASP A 55 -31.34 -6.24 -12.90
N ASN A 56 -30.41 -5.46 -13.44
CA ASN A 56 -30.32 -3.99 -13.33
C ASN A 56 -30.36 -3.51 -11.87
N SER A 57 -29.77 -4.28 -10.95
CA SER A 57 -29.68 -3.92 -9.53
C SER A 57 -28.40 -3.19 -9.24
N LEU A 58 -28.42 -1.85 -9.34
CA LEU A 58 -27.32 -0.96 -8.98
C LEU A 58 -27.65 -0.20 -7.69
N TYR A 59 -26.61 0.18 -6.97
CA TYR A 59 -26.71 0.80 -5.65
C TYR A 59 -25.89 2.08 -5.59
N LEU A 60 -26.40 3.07 -4.87
CA LEU A 60 -25.67 4.28 -4.52
C LEU A 60 -24.88 4.02 -3.23
N TRP A 61 -23.58 4.26 -3.26
CA TRP A 61 -22.74 4.38 -2.09
C TRP A 61 -22.43 5.86 -1.87
N GLY A 62 -22.83 6.43 -0.74
CA GLY A 62 -22.79 7.87 -0.54
C GLY A 62 -22.06 8.29 0.73
N TRP A 63 -21.51 9.49 0.70
CA TRP A 63 -20.91 10.19 1.84
C TRP A 63 -21.18 11.70 1.75
N SER A 64 -21.02 12.43 2.85
CA SER A 64 -21.29 13.87 2.90
C SER A 64 -20.16 14.62 3.59
N PHE A 65 -20.02 15.89 3.23
CA PHE A 65 -19.08 16.84 3.80
C PHE A 65 -19.81 18.04 4.40
N ASP A 66 -19.18 18.76 5.33
CA ASP A 66 -19.70 20.04 5.81
C ASP A 66 -19.47 21.17 4.77
N SER A 67 -19.86 22.40 5.15
CA SER A 67 -19.72 23.56 4.28
C SER A 67 -18.27 23.98 3.95
N ASN A 68 -17.29 23.34 4.58
CA ASN A 68 -15.86 23.58 4.34
C ASN A 68 -15.20 22.38 3.62
N ASP A 69 -15.97 21.47 3.06
CA ASP A 69 -15.55 20.22 2.47
C ASP A 69 -14.70 19.33 3.42
N GLN A 70 -15.03 19.42 4.73
CA GLN A 70 -14.39 18.67 5.81
C GLN A 70 -15.39 17.74 6.49
N ASN A 71 -14.93 17.00 7.50
CA ASN A 71 -15.76 16.13 8.34
C ASN A 71 -16.59 15.14 7.53
N THR A 72 -15.93 14.34 6.70
CA THR A 72 -16.57 13.29 5.90
C THR A 72 -17.37 12.34 6.78
N GLN A 73 -18.59 12.04 6.36
CA GLN A 73 -19.48 11.09 7.03
C GLN A 73 -20.17 10.21 6.02
N ASP A 74 -20.02 8.90 6.16
CA ASP A 74 -20.70 7.92 5.32
C ASP A 74 -22.22 7.96 5.49
N CYS A 75 -22.92 7.63 4.39
CA CYS A 75 -24.36 7.44 4.46
C CYS A 75 -24.68 6.23 5.35
N PRO A 76 -25.58 6.39 6.37
CA PRO A 76 -25.89 5.32 7.32
C PRO A 76 -26.50 4.08 6.66
N THR A 77 -27.02 4.22 5.44
CA THR A 77 -27.65 3.14 4.68
C THR A 77 -26.75 2.56 3.58
N ASN A 78 -25.45 2.80 3.59
CA ASN A 78 -24.52 2.18 2.62
C ASN A 78 -24.50 0.66 2.72
N GLY A 79 -24.67 0.10 3.92
CA GLY A 79 -24.47 -1.31 4.20
C GLY A 79 -22.98 -1.66 4.32
N THR A 80 -22.56 -2.78 3.77
CA THR A 80 -21.14 -3.15 3.67
C THR A 80 -20.70 -3.14 2.21
N TRP A 81 -19.38 -3.02 1.96
CA TRP A 81 -18.85 -2.92 0.59
C TRP A 81 -19.26 -4.13 -0.28
N ASN A 82 -19.27 -5.32 0.28
CA ASN A 82 -19.69 -6.55 -0.39
C ASN A 82 -21.19 -6.84 -0.32
N SER A 83 -21.98 -6.01 0.39
CA SER A 83 -23.44 -6.16 0.50
C SER A 83 -24.12 -4.82 0.76
N SER A 84 -24.37 -4.03 -0.30
CA SER A 84 -25.10 -2.76 -0.20
C SER A 84 -26.53 -2.96 0.31
N ASP A 85 -26.99 -2.01 1.14
CA ASP A 85 -28.36 -2.01 1.67
C ASP A 85 -29.38 -1.74 0.54
N GLU A 86 -30.52 -2.41 0.57
CA GLU A 86 -31.63 -2.23 -0.38
C GLU A 86 -32.21 -0.81 -0.36
N ALA A 87 -32.05 -0.08 0.77
CA ALA A 87 -32.46 1.33 0.87
C ALA A 87 -31.72 2.22 -0.15
N ASN A 88 -30.50 1.82 -0.56
CA ASN A 88 -29.68 2.58 -1.52
C ASN A 88 -29.78 2.08 -2.96
N LYS A 89 -30.67 1.13 -3.23
CA LYS A 89 -30.91 0.63 -4.58
C LYS A 89 -31.50 1.71 -5.49
N PHE A 90 -30.98 1.82 -6.71
CA PHE A 90 -31.57 2.64 -7.75
C PHE A 90 -32.84 2.00 -8.32
N THR A 91 -33.73 2.84 -8.81
CA THR A 91 -34.89 2.41 -9.62
C THR A 91 -34.50 2.44 -11.10
N TYR A 92 -34.55 1.30 -11.76
CA TYR A 92 -34.26 1.21 -13.19
C TYR A 92 -35.49 1.46 -14.05
N ASN A 93 -35.33 2.26 -15.10
CA ASN A 93 -36.34 2.50 -16.13
C ASN A 93 -35.89 1.95 -17.49
N SER A 94 -36.47 0.83 -17.91
CA SER A 94 -36.09 0.17 -19.16
C SER A 94 -36.53 0.94 -20.42
N GLY A 95 -37.47 1.88 -20.30
CA GLY A 95 -37.93 2.68 -21.44
C GLY A 95 -36.95 3.80 -21.83
N THR A 96 -36.15 4.27 -20.86
CA THR A 96 -35.15 5.34 -21.04
C THR A 96 -33.73 4.88 -20.78
N ASP A 97 -33.58 3.63 -20.36
CA ASP A 97 -32.29 3.08 -19.93
C ASP A 97 -31.60 3.98 -18.90
N THR A 98 -32.28 4.24 -17.79
CA THR A 98 -31.78 5.12 -16.73
C THR A 98 -32.01 4.52 -15.36
N TYR A 99 -31.08 4.81 -14.45
CA TYR A 99 -31.16 4.47 -13.03
C TYR A 99 -31.41 5.74 -12.23
N THR A 100 -32.45 5.77 -11.41
CA THR A 100 -32.85 6.96 -10.64
C THR A 100 -32.90 6.69 -9.15
N LYS A 101 -32.47 7.69 -8.37
CA LYS A 101 -32.57 7.70 -6.91
C LYS A 101 -33.02 9.07 -6.44
N THR A 102 -34.14 9.13 -5.75
CA THR A 102 -34.66 10.38 -5.19
C THR A 102 -34.53 10.37 -3.69
N PHE A 103 -33.98 11.44 -3.12
CA PHE A 103 -33.82 11.60 -1.68
C PHE A 103 -33.70 13.08 -1.26
N VAL A 104 -33.86 13.35 0.03
CA VAL A 104 -33.55 14.64 0.67
C VAL A 104 -32.20 14.47 1.36
N PRO A 105 -31.16 15.30 1.06
CA PRO A 105 -29.81 15.12 1.60
C PRO A 105 -29.74 14.99 3.11
N THR A 106 -30.41 15.90 3.86
CA THR A 106 -30.39 15.85 5.35
C THR A 106 -30.93 14.53 5.89
N SER A 107 -31.98 13.99 5.27
CA SER A 107 -32.56 12.71 5.67
C SER A 107 -31.72 11.53 5.25
N PHE A 108 -31.13 11.59 4.05
CA PHE A 108 -30.36 10.50 3.47
C PHE A 108 -29.03 10.28 4.20
N PHE A 109 -28.34 11.37 4.53
CA PHE A 109 -27.07 11.34 5.27
C PHE A 109 -27.25 11.40 6.79
N ASN A 110 -28.49 11.56 7.27
CA ASN A 110 -28.79 11.78 8.71
C ASN A 110 -27.91 12.89 9.32
N ARG A 111 -27.79 14.01 8.61
CA ARG A 111 -26.88 15.10 8.92
C ARG A 111 -27.45 16.44 8.43
N THR A 112 -27.10 17.53 9.12
CA THR A 112 -27.36 18.93 8.69
C THR A 112 -26.06 19.68 8.49
N GLY A 113 -26.10 20.81 7.79
CA GLY A 113 -24.91 21.59 7.44
C GLY A 113 -24.08 20.95 6.32
N ILE A 114 -24.77 20.30 5.40
CA ILE A 114 -24.13 19.64 4.25
C ILE A 114 -23.75 20.69 3.21
N GLY A 115 -22.46 20.86 2.96
CA GLY A 115 -21.92 21.72 1.89
C GLY A 115 -21.78 20.99 0.56
N SER A 116 -21.41 19.72 0.62
CA SER A 116 -21.33 18.83 -0.55
C SER A 116 -21.60 17.38 -0.15
N PHE A 117 -21.91 16.54 -1.11
CA PHE A 117 -21.92 15.09 -0.91
C PHE A 117 -21.26 14.38 -2.08
N GLY A 118 -20.61 13.28 -1.75
CA GLY A 118 -20.06 12.34 -2.71
C GLY A 118 -20.95 11.14 -2.89
N PHE A 119 -20.92 10.55 -4.07
CA PHE A 119 -21.49 9.23 -4.31
C PHE A 119 -20.77 8.50 -5.44
N LEU A 120 -20.90 7.19 -5.44
CA LEU A 120 -20.58 6.34 -6.56
C LEU A 120 -21.71 5.35 -6.81
N VAL A 121 -21.74 4.80 -8.01
CA VAL A 121 -22.64 3.72 -8.40
C VAL A 121 -21.91 2.40 -8.35
N LYS A 122 -22.49 1.37 -7.76
CA LYS A 122 -21.83 0.06 -7.66
C LYS A 122 -22.79 -1.10 -7.80
N ALA A 123 -22.23 -2.29 -8.08
CA ALA A 123 -22.96 -3.54 -7.91
C ALA A 123 -23.28 -3.76 -6.41
N LYS A 124 -24.19 -4.66 -6.07
CA LYS A 124 -24.50 -5.00 -4.68
C LYS A 124 -23.25 -5.46 -3.91
N ASN A 125 -22.46 -6.33 -4.53
CA ASN A 125 -21.11 -6.67 -4.10
C ASN A 125 -20.11 -5.84 -4.89
N GLY A 126 -19.36 -4.96 -4.22
CA GLY A 126 -18.34 -4.07 -4.79
C GLY A 126 -16.97 -4.71 -4.98
N ASP A 127 -16.76 -5.97 -4.53
CA ASP A 127 -15.48 -6.63 -4.63
C ASP A 127 -14.98 -6.70 -6.09
N GLY A 128 -13.70 -6.43 -6.30
CA GLY A 128 -13.10 -6.32 -7.62
C GLY A 128 -13.42 -5.00 -8.32
N ASP A 129 -13.59 -3.90 -7.55
CA ASP A 129 -13.89 -2.54 -8.04
C ASP A 129 -15.11 -2.44 -8.97
N LYS A 130 -16.17 -3.17 -8.65
CA LYS A 130 -17.45 -3.11 -9.37
C LYS A 130 -18.20 -1.83 -9.04
N LYS A 131 -17.58 -0.70 -9.36
CA LYS A 131 -18.04 0.66 -9.02
C LYS A 131 -17.83 1.64 -10.17
N SER A 132 -18.47 2.82 -10.07
CA SER A 132 -18.15 3.99 -10.89
C SER A 132 -16.99 4.81 -10.26
N GLN A 133 -16.61 5.88 -10.98
CA GLN A 133 -15.84 6.98 -10.39
C GLN A 133 -16.59 7.62 -9.22
N ASP A 134 -15.87 8.29 -8.36
CA ASP A 134 -16.43 9.15 -7.32
C ASP A 134 -17.02 10.41 -7.96
N ILE A 135 -18.21 10.83 -7.50
CA ILE A 135 -18.95 11.97 -8.01
C ILE A 135 -19.25 12.89 -6.84
N ILE A 136 -18.78 14.14 -6.90
CA ILE A 136 -19.05 15.15 -5.88
C ILE A 136 -20.12 16.13 -6.38
N VAL A 137 -21.11 16.41 -5.54
CA VAL A 137 -22.23 17.30 -5.81
C VAL A 137 -22.31 18.38 -4.74
N GLN A 138 -22.27 19.65 -5.13
CA GLN A 138 -22.40 20.77 -4.23
C GLN A 138 -23.87 20.95 -3.77
N VAL A 139 -24.04 21.30 -2.51
CA VAL A 139 -25.34 21.56 -1.88
C VAL A 139 -25.43 23.06 -1.55
N GLY A 140 -26.62 23.64 -1.74
CA GLY A 140 -26.88 25.04 -1.47
C GLY A 140 -27.18 25.84 -2.74
N SER A 141 -27.87 26.96 -2.56
CA SER A 141 -28.21 27.89 -3.65
C SER A 141 -27.02 28.73 -4.09
N PHE A 142 -26.01 28.83 -3.24
CA PHE A 142 -24.75 29.48 -3.54
C PHE A 142 -23.69 28.40 -3.79
N GLN A 143 -23.21 28.29 -5.01
CA GLN A 143 -22.19 27.32 -5.45
C GLN A 143 -21.09 28.06 -6.16
N VAL A 144 -19.86 27.56 -6.06
CA VAL A 144 -18.67 28.15 -6.70
C VAL A 144 -18.00 27.09 -7.57
N ASP A 145 -17.84 27.40 -8.85
CA ASP A 145 -17.08 26.59 -9.79
C ASP A 145 -15.74 27.27 -10.09
N LEU A 146 -14.64 26.57 -9.77
CA LEU A 146 -13.28 26.98 -10.12
C LEU A 146 -13.01 26.49 -11.55
N THR A 147 -13.15 27.39 -12.53
CA THR A 147 -13.08 27.04 -13.95
C THR A 147 -11.64 26.85 -14.44
N THR A 148 -10.67 27.51 -13.78
CA THR A 148 -9.23 27.35 -14.04
C THR A 148 -8.45 27.79 -12.79
N PRO A 149 -7.56 26.94 -12.24
CA PRO A 149 -7.42 25.51 -12.52
C PRO A 149 -8.59 24.69 -11.97
N ALA A 150 -8.54 23.38 -12.10
CA ALA A 150 -9.51 22.52 -11.39
C ALA A 150 -9.30 22.62 -9.86
N ASP A 151 -10.38 22.47 -9.11
CA ASP A 151 -10.32 22.41 -7.64
C ASP A 151 -9.45 21.25 -7.19
N LEU A 152 -8.72 21.43 -6.09
CA LEU A 152 -7.78 20.46 -5.51
C LEU A 152 -6.62 20.04 -6.44
N SER A 153 -6.45 20.68 -7.59
CA SER A 153 -5.40 20.34 -8.55
C SER A 153 -4.05 20.96 -8.22
N SER A 154 -2.99 20.33 -8.75
CA SER A 154 -1.63 20.89 -8.77
C SER A 154 -1.18 21.12 -10.21
N THR A 155 -0.76 22.32 -10.54
CA THR A 155 -0.25 22.68 -11.87
C THR A 155 1.26 22.82 -11.83
N ILE A 156 1.97 22.16 -12.75
CA ILE A 156 3.43 22.26 -12.88
C ILE A 156 3.76 23.43 -13.83
N LEU A 157 4.66 24.31 -13.40
CA LEU A 157 5.08 25.47 -14.18
C LEU A 157 6.61 25.64 -14.15
N SER A 158 7.14 26.25 -15.20
CA SER A 158 8.52 26.76 -15.20
C SER A 158 8.63 28.01 -14.32
N SER A 159 9.79 28.21 -13.68
CA SER A 159 10.06 29.42 -12.88
C SER A 159 9.90 30.68 -13.70
N GLY A 160 9.21 31.66 -13.14
CA GLY A 160 8.89 32.95 -13.81
C GLY A 160 7.63 32.92 -14.68
N SER A 161 6.90 31.81 -14.73
CA SER A 161 5.64 31.72 -15.48
C SER A 161 4.53 32.50 -14.81
N ASP A 162 3.55 32.88 -15.62
CA ASP A 162 2.28 33.45 -15.17
C ASP A 162 1.24 32.35 -15.02
N PHE A 163 0.31 32.51 -14.05
CA PHE A 163 -0.74 31.57 -13.77
C PHE A 163 -2.11 32.25 -13.72
N SER A 164 -3.03 31.81 -14.56
CA SER A 164 -4.38 32.35 -14.64
C SER A 164 -5.34 31.56 -13.78
N ILE A 165 -6.15 32.26 -13.01
CA ILE A 165 -7.14 31.72 -12.10
C ILE A 165 -8.50 32.34 -12.48
N SER A 166 -9.52 31.49 -12.66
CA SER A 166 -10.88 31.94 -12.96
C SER A 166 -11.91 31.09 -12.24
N ALA A 167 -12.96 31.73 -11.74
CA ALA A 167 -14.07 31.08 -11.06
C ALA A 167 -15.40 31.78 -11.37
N THR A 168 -16.47 31.04 -11.28
CA THR A 168 -17.85 31.55 -11.36
C THR A 168 -18.65 31.10 -10.15
N ASN A 169 -19.72 31.86 -9.83
CA ASN A 169 -20.63 31.47 -8.78
C ASN A 169 -22.08 31.61 -9.20
N THR A 170 -22.97 30.85 -8.56
CA THR A 170 -24.42 30.99 -8.64
C THR A 170 -24.92 32.08 -7.70
N GLY A 171 -26.18 32.47 -7.80
CA GLY A 171 -26.81 33.37 -6.84
C GLY A 171 -26.49 34.86 -7.01
N GLY A 172 -25.74 35.29 -8.05
CA GLY A 172 -25.39 36.68 -8.32
C GLY A 172 -24.01 37.08 -7.81
N ASN A 173 -23.80 38.37 -7.54
CA ASN A 173 -22.47 38.84 -7.16
C ASN A 173 -22.04 38.35 -5.76
N ALA A 174 -20.76 37.96 -5.65
CA ALA A 174 -20.09 37.55 -4.43
C ALA A 174 -18.77 38.30 -4.23
N SER A 175 -18.22 38.26 -3.04
CA SER A 175 -16.87 38.76 -2.73
C SER A 175 -15.87 37.61 -2.87
N TYR A 176 -14.76 37.88 -3.57
CA TYR A 176 -13.68 36.94 -3.78
C TYR A 176 -12.40 37.43 -3.09
N VAL A 177 -11.74 36.55 -2.35
CA VAL A 177 -10.43 36.80 -1.72
C VAL A 177 -9.49 35.66 -2.11
N LEU A 178 -8.49 35.97 -2.90
CA LEU A 178 -7.45 35.04 -3.31
C LEU A 178 -6.23 35.18 -2.42
N LYS A 179 -5.82 34.09 -1.80
CA LYS A 179 -4.60 34.02 -1.00
C LYS A 179 -3.60 33.09 -1.68
N SER A 180 -2.31 33.42 -1.57
CA SER A 180 -1.20 32.56 -1.94
C SER A 180 -0.29 32.39 -0.74
N ASN A 181 0.01 31.15 -0.35
CA ASN A 181 0.77 30.82 0.86
C ASN A 181 0.27 31.57 2.10
N GLY A 182 -1.06 31.66 2.26
CA GLY A 182 -1.74 32.35 3.37
C GLY A 182 -1.81 33.88 3.22
N THR A 183 -1.11 34.49 2.26
CA THR A 183 -1.11 35.94 2.04
C THR A 183 -2.13 36.32 0.98
N THR A 184 -3.01 37.29 1.26
CA THR A 184 -3.95 37.82 0.26
C THR A 184 -3.21 38.52 -0.88
N ILE A 185 -3.43 38.05 -2.11
CA ILE A 185 -2.79 38.60 -3.33
C ILE A 185 -3.78 39.31 -4.23
N ASP A 186 -5.09 39.02 -4.10
CA ASP A 186 -6.14 39.73 -4.85
C ASP A 186 -7.46 39.70 -4.10
N THR A 187 -8.29 40.74 -4.36
CA THR A 187 -9.66 40.83 -3.82
C THR A 187 -10.60 41.44 -4.83
N ASN A 188 -11.79 40.86 -5.01
CA ASN A 188 -12.87 41.48 -5.77
C ASN A 188 -14.14 41.49 -4.90
N ALA A 189 -14.62 42.68 -4.57
CA ALA A 189 -15.69 42.86 -3.60
C ALA A 189 -17.08 42.45 -4.11
N SER A 190 -17.31 42.40 -5.45
CA SER A 190 -18.65 42.12 -5.99
C SER A 190 -18.60 41.72 -7.46
N THR A 191 -18.54 40.42 -7.73
CA THR A 191 -18.64 39.86 -9.07
C THR A 191 -19.25 38.47 -9.05
N ALA A 192 -19.86 38.02 -10.15
CA ALA A 192 -20.27 36.63 -10.37
C ALA A 192 -19.25 35.82 -11.19
N ASN A 193 -18.29 36.52 -11.79
CA ASN A 193 -17.23 35.95 -12.61
C ASN A 193 -15.90 36.55 -12.16
N TYR A 194 -15.06 35.73 -11.56
CA TYR A 194 -13.76 36.11 -11.05
C TYR A 194 -12.68 35.72 -12.03
N SER A 195 -11.66 36.57 -12.20
CA SER A 195 -10.46 36.28 -12.98
C SER A 195 -9.28 37.04 -12.41
N TYR A 196 -8.16 36.36 -12.24
CA TYR A 196 -6.89 36.93 -11.80
C TYR A 196 -5.73 36.21 -12.48
N THR A 197 -4.63 36.92 -12.77
CA THR A 197 -3.38 36.31 -13.23
C THR A 197 -2.28 36.64 -12.24
N HIS A 198 -1.75 35.61 -11.57
CA HIS A 198 -0.56 35.74 -10.74
C HIS A 198 0.67 35.65 -11.65
N THR A 199 1.44 36.72 -11.69
CA THR A 199 2.56 36.86 -12.64
C THR A 199 3.90 36.54 -12.00
N ASN A 200 4.85 36.03 -12.81
CA ASN A 200 6.24 35.79 -12.43
C ASN A 200 6.40 34.92 -11.18
N ILE A 201 5.76 33.73 -11.18
CA ILE A 201 5.83 32.79 -10.06
C ILE A 201 7.18 32.08 -10.10
N THR A 202 7.97 32.21 -9.03
CA THR A 202 9.33 31.64 -8.93
C THR A 202 9.47 30.55 -7.87
N GLU A 203 8.46 30.37 -7.02
CA GLU A 203 8.43 29.38 -5.93
C GLU A 203 7.06 28.69 -5.90
N ASN A 204 6.98 27.53 -5.27
CA ASN A 204 5.73 26.79 -5.09
C ASN A 204 4.68 27.63 -4.36
N GLN A 205 3.44 27.52 -4.81
CA GLN A 205 2.32 28.27 -4.27
C GLN A 205 1.16 27.35 -3.88
N ASN A 206 0.63 27.57 -2.69
CA ASN A 206 -0.65 27.02 -2.27
C ASN A 206 -1.69 28.13 -2.27
N TYR A 207 -2.72 27.98 -3.10
CA TYR A 207 -3.77 28.97 -3.25
C TYR A 207 -5.02 28.59 -2.47
N THR A 208 -5.65 29.60 -1.89
CA THR A 208 -6.98 29.52 -1.31
C THR A 208 -7.83 30.64 -1.89
N LEU A 209 -8.93 30.28 -2.55
CA LEU A 209 -9.92 31.22 -3.05
C LEU A 209 -11.16 31.14 -2.14
N GLU A 210 -11.35 32.18 -1.31
CA GLU A 210 -12.53 32.33 -0.46
C GLU A 210 -13.58 33.17 -1.22
N VAL A 211 -14.80 32.63 -1.35
CA VAL A 211 -15.89 33.29 -2.05
C VAL A 211 -17.06 33.43 -1.09
N THR A 212 -17.48 34.68 -0.83
CA THR A 212 -18.49 35.02 0.19
C THR A 212 -19.72 35.68 -0.44
N GLN A 213 -20.91 35.17 -0.13
CA GLN A 213 -22.18 35.80 -0.47
C GLN A 213 -23.12 35.77 0.75
N GLY A 214 -23.35 36.93 1.35
CA GLY A 214 -24.09 37.01 2.62
C GLY A 214 -23.35 36.29 3.77
N GLU A 215 -23.97 35.29 4.36
CA GLU A 215 -23.37 34.42 5.36
C GLU A 215 -22.68 33.18 4.79
N ASN A 216 -22.86 32.90 3.51
CA ASN A 216 -22.28 31.73 2.88
C ASN A 216 -20.84 32.01 2.47
N VAL A 217 -19.91 31.12 2.86
CA VAL A 217 -18.50 31.14 2.48
C VAL A 217 -18.16 29.79 1.86
N ILE A 218 -17.62 29.81 0.65
CA ILE A 218 -17.09 28.60 -0.02
C ILE A 218 -15.61 28.84 -0.29
N THR A 219 -14.80 27.85 0.05
CA THR A 219 -13.36 27.87 -0.13
C THR A 219 -12.96 26.85 -1.19
N LYS A 220 -12.13 27.28 -2.14
CA LYS A 220 -11.50 26.43 -3.16
C LYS A 220 -9.99 26.47 -2.98
N THR A 221 -9.34 25.31 -3.14
CA THR A 221 -7.88 25.18 -2.95
C THR A 221 -7.22 24.53 -4.17
N PHE A 222 -6.05 24.98 -4.49
CA PHE A 222 -5.23 24.45 -5.59
C PHE A 222 -3.78 24.87 -5.40
N SER A 223 -2.85 24.29 -6.16
CA SER A 223 -1.42 24.59 -6.01
C SER A 223 -0.70 24.74 -7.35
N VAL A 224 0.45 25.40 -7.27
CA VAL A 224 1.42 25.48 -8.36
C VAL A 224 2.74 24.91 -7.84
N ILE A 225 3.31 23.99 -8.61
CA ILE A 225 4.63 23.40 -8.36
C ILE A 225 5.58 23.94 -9.44
N ILE A 226 6.65 24.57 -9.00
CA ILE A 226 7.65 25.17 -9.90
C ILE A 226 8.76 24.15 -10.17
N ASN A 227 9.09 23.95 -11.46
CA ASN A 227 10.30 23.22 -11.81
C ASN A 227 11.53 23.99 -11.30
N PRO A 228 12.31 23.44 -10.34
CA PRO A 228 13.41 24.16 -9.70
C PRO A 228 14.66 24.27 -10.59
N GLY A 229 14.67 23.60 -11.74
CA GLY A 229 15.89 23.34 -12.49
C GLY A 229 16.80 22.39 -11.71
N THR A 230 16.72 21.11 -11.98
CA THR A 230 17.43 20.08 -11.20
C THR A 230 18.91 20.31 -11.15
N ILE A 231 19.47 20.47 -9.95
CA ILE A 231 20.91 20.64 -9.73
C ILE A 231 21.58 19.29 -9.90
N ILE A 232 22.57 19.23 -10.80
CA ILE A 232 23.41 18.04 -10.98
C ILE A 232 24.61 18.18 -10.05
N GLU A 233 24.69 17.31 -9.04
CA GLU A 233 25.75 17.30 -8.04
C GLU A 233 26.00 15.88 -7.55
N ALA A 234 27.28 15.49 -7.48
CA ALA A 234 27.67 14.15 -7.03
C ALA A 234 27.20 13.90 -5.59
N MET A 235 26.51 12.79 -5.38
CA MET A 235 26.13 12.32 -4.05
C MET A 235 27.37 11.91 -3.29
N PRO A 236 27.52 12.33 -2.01
CA PRO A 236 28.60 11.84 -1.18
C PRO A 236 28.61 10.30 -1.08
N SER A 237 29.78 9.69 -1.07
CA SER A 237 29.92 8.24 -1.03
C SER A 237 29.42 7.62 0.28
N GLY A 238 28.88 6.40 0.21
CA GLY A 238 28.49 5.61 1.39
C GLY A 238 27.02 5.74 1.78
N TYR A 239 26.21 6.47 1.01
CA TYR A 239 24.77 6.55 1.23
C TYR A 239 24.02 5.51 0.38
N GLU A 240 22.99 4.96 0.98
CA GLU A 240 22.08 3.99 0.36
C GLU A 240 20.72 4.66 0.12
N ASP A 241 19.87 4.06 -0.73
CA ASP A 241 18.51 4.53 -0.97
C ASP A 241 17.70 4.55 0.34
N GLY A 242 16.81 5.53 0.47
CA GLY A 242 16.06 5.81 1.68
C GLY A 242 16.77 6.82 2.59
N ILE A 243 16.56 6.69 3.89
CA ILE A 243 17.10 7.60 4.90
C ILE A 243 18.45 7.09 5.41
N THR A 244 19.45 7.94 5.42
CA THR A 244 20.68 7.71 6.17
C THR A 244 20.85 8.77 7.26
N TYR A 245 20.92 8.35 8.51
CA TYR A 245 21.17 9.21 9.65
C TYR A 245 22.66 9.47 9.84
N ASN A 246 23.03 10.72 10.06
CA ASN A 246 24.41 11.07 10.40
C ASN A 246 24.64 10.90 11.90
N LEU A 247 25.26 9.79 12.30
CA LEU A 247 25.51 9.49 13.71
C LEU A 247 26.49 10.50 14.40
N ALA A 248 27.19 11.29 13.61
CA ALA A 248 28.11 12.34 14.16
C ALA A 248 27.38 13.70 14.27
N ASP A 249 26.24 13.88 13.66
CA ASP A 249 25.47 15.14 13.66
C ASP A 249 23.96 14.84 13.58
N ASN A 250 23.34 14.72 14.73
CA ASN A 250 21.89 14.42 14.86
C ASN A 250 20.97 15.54 14.36
N THR A 251 21.51 16.66 13.86
CA THR A 251 20.74 17.72 13.21
C THR A 251 20.56 17.48 11.72
N LYS A 252 21.05 16.37 11.18
CA LYS A 252 21.08 16.06 9.75
C LYS A 252 20.59 14.67 9.41
N ALA A 253 19.99 14.56 8.24
CA ALA A 253 19.69 13.29 7.58
C ALA A 253 19.90 13.42 6.07
N ILE A 254 20.31 12.34 5.41
CA ILE A 254 20.43 12.28 3.95
C ILE A 254 19.29 11.41 3.43
N LEU A 255 18.58 11.94 2.45
CA LEU A 255 17.55 11.23 1.70
C LEU A 255 18.06 10.89 0.30
N VAL A 256 17.88 9.64 -0.13
CA VAL A 256 18.24 9.17 -1.47
C VAL A 256 17.05 8.44 -2.09
N LEU A 257 16.68 8.85 -3.30
CA LEU A 257 15.57 8.25 -4.05
C LEU A 257 16.03 7.83 -5.45
N ASP A 258 15.89 6.56 -5.81
CA ASP A 258 16.03 6.09 -7.18
C ASP A 258 14.69 6.26 -7.91
N ALA A 259 14.59 7.31 -8.75
CA ALA A 259 13.40 7.63 -9.52
C ALA A 259 13.76 7.89 -10.98
N PRO A 260 14.10 6.84 -11.75
CA PRO A 260 14.42 6.98 -13.17
C PRO A 260 13.22 7.53 -13.96
N ASN A 261 13.51 8.26 -15.03
CA ASN A 261 12.57 8.94 -15.90
C ASN A 261 11.80 10.11 -15.26
N LYS A 262 12.10 10.47 -14.00
CA LYS A 262 11.50 11.64 -13.35
C LYS A 262 12.38 12.88 -13.56
N ASP A 263 11.72 14.03 -13.75
CA ASP A 263 12.39 15.30 -14.06
C ASP A 263 12.96 15.93 -12.80
N PHE A 264 12.17 16.02 -11.74
CA PHE A 264 12.61 16.55 -10.46
C PHE A 264 11.79 16.02 -9.28
N VAL A 265 12.33 16.17 -8.08
CA VAL A 265 11.68 15.73 -6.84
C VAL A 265 11.83 16.82 -5.78
N TYR A 266 10.74 17.13 -5.09
CA TYR A 266 10.76 17.91 -3.86
C TYR A 266 10.57 17.00 -2.64
N VAL A 267 11.14 17.43 -1.51
CA VAL A 267 10.88 16.84 -0.20
C VAL A 267 9.96 17.77 0.59
N ALA A 268 8.70 17.40 0.75
CA ALA A 268 7.72 18.10 1.56
C ALA A 268 7.56 17.41 2.90
N GLY A 269 7.57 18.15 4.01
CA GLY A 269 7.46 17.55 5.34
C GLY A 269 7.10 18.56 6.41
N SER A 270 6.93 18.08 7.64
CA SER A 270 6.63 18.91 8.80
C SER A 270 7.73 19.95 9.10
N PHE A 271 8.97 19.68 8.71
CA PHE A 271 10.11 20.60 8.85
C PHE A 271 10.08 21.81 7.90
N ASN A 272 9.22 21.79 6.87
CA ASN A 272 9.00 22.92 5.96
C ASN A 272 7.51 23.26 5.79
N ASN A 273 6.68 22.89 6.77
CA ASN A 273 5.24 23.10 6.77
C ASN A 273 4.54 22.58 5.51
N TRP A 274 5.04 21.50 4.91
CA TRP A 274 4.53 20.89 3.67
C TRP A 274 4.50 21.87 2.47
N GLN A 275 5.36 22.87 2.52
CA GLN A 275 5.55 23.86 1.45
C GLN A 275 7.03 23.88 1.04
N PRO A 276 7.51 22.92 0.27
CA PRO A 276 8.90 22.86 -0.10
C PRO A 276 9.26 24.02 -1.03
N THR A 277 10.30 24.76 -0.64
CA THR A 277 10.94 25.75 -1.51
C THR A 277 12.02 25.07 -2.35
N SER A 278 12.68 25.83 -3.24
CA SER A 278 13.83 25.35 -4.02
C SER A 278 14.96 24.75 -3.17
N ALA A 279 15.08 25.14 -1.90
CA ALA A 279 16.03 24.53 -0.94
C ALA A 279 15.75 23.06 -0.61
N TYR A 280 14.53 22.61 -0.82
CA TYR A 280 14.08 21.23 -0.62
C TYR A 280 13.89 20.45 -1.93
N ALA A 281 14.33 21.02 -3.06
CA ALA A 281 14.46 20.29 -4.30
C ALA A 281 15.66 19.35 -4.23
N MET A 282 15.47 18.08 -4.58
CA MET A 282 16.53 17.11 -4.59
C MET A 282 17.52 17.36 -5.74
N LYS A 283 18.79 17.15 -5.45
CA LYS A 283 19.86 17.15 -6.44
C LYS A 283 19.87 15.80 -7.16
N LYS A 284 20.41 15.76 -8.37
CA LYS A 284 20.55 14.50 -9.13
C LYS A 284 22.03 14.15 -9.26
N ASP A 285 22.39 12.97 -8.80
CA ASP A 285 23.74 12.44 -8.92
C ASP A 285 24.07 12.08 -10.38
N PRO A 286 25.17 12.61 -10.95
CA PRO A 286 25.50 12.37 -12.36
C PRO A 286 25.91 10.95 -12.68
N ASP A 287 26.43 10.19 -11.70
CA ASP A 287 26.95 8.86 -11.94
C ASP A 287 25.85 7.77 -11.83
N THR A 288 24.93 7.93 -10.89
CA THR A 288 23.86 6.94 -10.64
C THR A 288 22.50 7.37 -11.17
N GLY A 289 22.29 8.67 -11.41
CA GLY A 289 21.01 9.25 -11.76
C GLY A 289 20.01 9.34 -10.60
N LYS A 290 20.41 8.97 -9.39
CA LYS A 290 19.56 9.03 -8.20
C LYS A 290 19.39 10.47 -7.72
N PHE A 291 18.25 10.73 -7.10
CA PHE A 291 17.97 11.99 -6.44
C PHE A 291 18.43 11.92 -4.99
N TRP A 292 19.02 13.01 -4.47
CA TRP A 292 19.47 13.08 -3.09
C TRP A 292 19.33 14.47 -2.48
N LEU A 293 19.15 14.52 -1.16
CA LEU A 293 19.05 15.77 -0.41
C LEU A 293 19.60 15.59 1.01
N GLU A 294 20.43 16.52 1.49
CA GLU A 294 20.78 16.65 2.90
C GLU A 294 19.75 17.55 3.59
N LEU A 295 18.98 17.00 4.51
CA LEU A 295 18.16 17.75 5.44
C LEU A 295 19.05 18.28 6.57
N ASN A 296 18.87 19.55 6.91
CA ASN A 296 19.63 20.25 7.95
C ASN A 296 18.67 20.90 8.95
N GLY A 297 19.15 21.13 10.19
CA GLY A 297 18.39 21.84 11.21
C GLY A 297 17.30 21.00 11.87
N LEU A 298 17.40 19.67 11.80
CA LEU A 298 16.52 18.76 12.54
C LEU A 298 16.84 18.83 14.04
N ALA A 299 15.82 18.70 14.88
CA ALA A 299 15.99 18.60 16.32
C ALA A 299 16.14 17.14 16.73
N GLU A 300 17.16 16.84 17.53
CA GLU A 300 17.41 15.51 18.05
C GLU A 300 16.21 15.00 18.86
N GLY A 301 15.76 13.78 18.58
CA GLY A 301 14.66 13.13 19.28
C GLY A 301 13.26 13.55 18.80
N GLU A 302 13.15 14.58 17.95
CA GLU A 302 11.87 14.96 17.34
C GLU A 302 11.52 14.07 16.16
N SER A 303 10.24 13.74 16.05
CA SER A 303 9.69 13.00 14.91
C SER A 303 9.19 13.96 13.85
N TYR A 304 9.70 13.80 12.65
CA TYR A 304 9.26 14.54 11.47
C TYR A 304 8.58 13.59 10.51
N SER A 305 7.56 14.07 9.80
CA SER A 305 6.93 13.34 8.70
C SER A 305 7.21 14.01 7.37
N TYR A 306 7.38 13.23 6.30
CA TYR A 306 7.64 13.76 4.97
C TYR A 306 7.11 12.86 3.86
N GLN A 307 7.02 13.44 2.66
CA GLN A 307 6.76 12.78 1.38
C GLN A 307 7.74 13.28 0.33
N TYR A 308 7.97 12.47 -0.68
CA TYR A 308 8.49 12.90 -1.96
C TYR A 308 7.35 13.40 -2.85
N TRP A 309 7.53 14.58 -3.45
CA TRP A 309 6.71 15.07 -4.54
C TRP A 309 7.48 14.83 -5.83
N VAL A 310 7.16 13.73 -6.49
CA VAL A 310 7.88 13.24 -7.67
C VAL A 310 7.19 13.74 -8.92
N VAL A 311 7.93 14.42 -9.77
CA VAL A 311 7.36 15.09 -10.96
C VAL A 311 7.99 14.54 -12.24
N GLU A 312 7.11 14.27 -13.19
CA GLU A 312 7.41 13.96 -14.58
C GLU A 312 6.55 14.88 -15.46
N GLU A 313 7.20 15.81 -16.19
CA GLU A 313 6.50 16.84 -16.96
C GLU A 313 5.81 16.27 -18.21
N THR A 314 6.27 15.13 -18.69
CA THR A 314 5.73 14.45 -19.89
C THR A 314 5.51 12.97 -19.64
N PRO A 315 4.63 12.61 -18.69
CA PRO A 315 4.41 11.21 -18.33
C PRO A 315 3.77 10.42 -19.48
N VAL A 316 3.91 9.11 -19.46
CA VAL A 316 3.17 8.23 -20.37
C VAL A 316 1.66 8.37 -20.13
N THR A 317 0.88 7.95 -21.11
CA THR A 317 -0.59 8.02 -21.05
C THR A 317 -1.10 7.42 -19.75
N ASN A 318 -2.07 8.08 -19.11
CA ASN A 318 -2.68 7.76 -17.82
C ASN A 318 -1.76 7.86 -16.60
N SER A 319 -0.47 8.15 -16.76
CA SER A 319 0.38 8.37 -15.58
C SER A 319 0.26 9.80 -15.08
N PRO A 320 0.13 10.05 -13.77
CA PRO A 320 0.05 11.39 -13.23
C PRO A 320 1.40 12.13 -13.35
N ALA A 321 1.35 13.43 -13.67
CA ALA A 321 2.55 14.27 -13.76
C ALA A 321 3.18 14.57 -12.39
N LEU A 322 2.40 14.52 -11.32
CA LEU A 322 2.84 14.68 -9.93
C LEU A 322 2.34 13.53 -9.10
N VAL A 323 3.26 12.87 -8.42
CA VAL A 323 2.95 11.84 -7.41
C VAL A 323 3.51 12.25 -6.06
N LYS A 324 2.63 12.34 -5.05
CA LYS A 324 3.02 12.50 -3.66
C LYS A 324 3.08 11.11 -3.03
N THR A 325 4.21 10.73 -2.45
CA THR A 325 4.41 9.37 -1.93
C THR A 325 5.41 9.33 -0.79
N ALA A 326 5.25 8.34 0.09
CA ALA A 326 6.25 8.03 1.12
C ALA A 326 7.55 7.51 0.49
N ASP A 327 8.59 7.38 1.30
CA ASP A 327 9.86 6.77 0.89
C ASP A 327 9.68 5.25 0.73
N PRO A 328 10.15 4.64 -0.36
CA PRO A 328 10.11 3.18 -0.54
C PRO A 328 10.82 2.37 0.56
N TYR A 329 11.78 3.00 1.23
CA TYR A 329 12.59 2.40 2.29
C TYR A 329 12.18 2.86 3.70
N SER A 330 10.92 3.30 3.85
CA SER A 330 10.36 3.72 5.14
C SER A 330 10.41 2.61 6.17
N THR A 331 10.82 2.95 7.38
CA THR A 331 10.79 2.06 8.56
C THR A 331 9.62 2.34 9.50
N LEU A 332 8.96 3.49 9.31
CA LEU A 332 7.67 3.84 9.92
C LEU A 332 6.90 4.71 8.95
N VAL A 333 5.66 4.35 8.71
CA VAL A 333 4.73 5.02 7.78
C VAL A 333 3.48 5.40 8.54
N LEU A 334 2.96 6.61 8.32
CA LEU A 334 1.64 7.00 8.78
C LEU A 334 0.66 7.00 7.60
N SER A 335 -0.57 6.58 7.85
CA SER A 335 -1.63 6.46 6.85
C SER A 335 -2.92 7.10 7.34
N GLN A 336 -3.51 7.97 6.53
CA GLN A 336 -4.84 8.53 6.83
C GLN A 336 -5.94 7.46 6.87
N PHE A 337 -5.70 6.29 6.26
CA PHE A 337 -6.69 5.22 6.14
C PHE A 337 -6.66 4.27 7.34
N ASP A 338 -5.46 3.95 7.86
CA ASP A 338 -5.26 2.90 8.84
C ASP A 338 -5.06 3.44 10.26
N ASP A 339 -4.34 4.55 10.42
CA ASP A 339 -3.98 5.11 11.73
C ASP A 339 -5.19 5.41 12.63
N PRO A 340 -6.33 5.91 12.11
CA PRO A 340 -7.51 6.16 12.95
C PRO A 340 -8.06 4.91 13.64
N GLY A 341 -7.76 3.72 13.10
CA GLY A 341 -8.15 2.43 13.66
C GLY A 341 -7.18 1.85 14.70
N ILE A 342 -6.05 2.51 14.97
CA ILE A 342 -5.01 2.01 15.88
C ILE A 342 -5.18 2.61 17.28
N PRO A 343 -5.54 1.79 18.30
CA PRO A 343 -5.69 2.29 19.67
C PRO A 343 -4.34 2.70 20.27
N ALA A 344 -4.33 3.80 21.06
CA ALA A 344 -3.14 4.23 21.79
C ALA A 344 -2.62 3.20 22.81
N SER A 345 -3.44 2.20 23.20
CA SER A 345 -3.00 1.09 24.03
C SER A 345 -2.07 0.12 23.29
N LYS A 346 -2.20 0.01 21.96
CA LYS A 346 -1.33 -0.81 21.11
C LYS A 346 -0.06 -0.08 20.71
N TYR A 347 -0.21 1.18 20.29
CA TYR A 347 0.91 2.02 19.90
C TYR A 347 0.88 3.32 20.71
N PRO A 348 1.42 3.33 21.95
CA PRO A 348 1.59 4.55 22.73
C PRO A 348 2.46 5.56 21.98
N ASP A 349 2.11 6.84 22.04
CA ASP A 349 2.87 7.95 21.44
C ASP A 349 3.13 7.81 19.91
N MET A 350 2.25 7.10 19.20
CA MET A 350 2.31 7.05 17.73
C MET A 350 2.22 8.47 17.18
N PRO A 351 3.13 8.88 16.28
CA PRO A 351 3.01 10.18 15.62
C PRO A 351 1.67 10.31 14.90
N VAL A 352 1.11 11.52 14.91
CA VAL A 352 -0.19 11.79 14.28
C VAL A 352 0.00 12.03 12.79
N PHE A 353 -0.87 11.44 11.97
CA PHE A 353 -0.91 11.72 10.54
C PHE A 353 -1.12 13.24 10.31
N PRO A 354 -0.31 13.90 9.48
CA PRO A 354 -0.33 15.35 9.31
C PRO A 354 -1.60 15.80 8.59
N SER A 355 -2.33 16.73 9.21
CA SER A 355 -3.56 17.29 8.66
C SER A 355 -3.32 17.94 7.29
N GLY A 356 -4.25 17.76 6.36
CA GLY A 356 -4.21 18.34 5.02
C GLY A 356 -3.22 17.65 4.06
N GLN A 357 -2.66 16.51 4.47
CA GLN A 357 -1.88 15.68 3.57
C GLN A 357 -2.71 14.52 3.02
N GLU A 358 -2.29 14.03 1.88
CA GLU A 358 -2.89 12.89 1.18
C GLU A 358 -1.86 11.77 1.12
N ARG A 359 -2.32 10.53 1.21
CA ARG A 359 -1.51 9.33 1.08
C ARG A 359 -0.52 9.16 2.25
N GLU A 360 0.19 8.08 2.23
CA GLU A 360 1.14 7.70 3.27
C GLU A 360 2.29 8.70 3.38
N VAL A 361 2.77 8.93 4.60
CA VAL A 361 3.94 9.75 4.90
C VAL A 361 4.98 8.94 5.66
N THR A 362 6.24 9.16 5.36
CA THR A 362 7.37 8.55 6.07
C THR A 362 7.67 9.33 7.35
N VAL A 363 7.94 8.64 8.43
CA VAL A 363 8.46 9.25 9.66
C VAL A 363 9.98 9.12 9.71
N LEU A 364 10.65 10.22 10.02
CA LEU A 364 12.07 10.25 10.36
C LEU A 364 12.29 10.83 11.75
N LYS A 365 13.28 10.29 12.46
CA LYS A 365 13.69 10.75 13.79
C LYS A 365 15.18 10.61 13.94
N THR A 366 15.90 11.71 14.20
CA THR A 366 17.35 11.70 14.41
C THR A 366 17.70 11.53 15.89
N GLY A 367 18.85 10.95 16.19
CA GLY A 367 19.42 10.94 17.54
C GLY A 367 18.70 10.09 18.57
N GLY A 368 17.83 9.19 18.16
CA GLY A 368 17.24 8.22 19.09
C GLY A 368 18.26 7.17 19.53
N PRO A 369 18.21 6.68 20.79
CA PRO A 369 18.97 5.49 21.15
C PRO A 369 18.47 4.32 20.30
N GLY A 370 19.37 3.50 19.77
CA GLY A 370 18.98 2.22 19.19
C GLY A 370 18.35 1.30 20.27
N TYR A 371 17.69 0.23 19.83
CA TYR A 371 17.20 -0.79 20.75
C TYR A 371 18.40 -1.45 21.48
N ASP A 372 18.29 -1.60 22.81
CA ASP A 372 19.34 -2.19 23.66
C ASP A 372 19.16 -3.72 23.75
N TRP A 373 19.73 -4.42 22.79
CA TRP A 373 19.66 -5.88 22.70
C TRP A 373 20.31 -6.56 23.92
N GLN A 374 19.57 -7.41 24.60
CA GLN A 374 20.06 -8.17 25.75
C GLN A 374 20.78 -9.45 25.30
N VAL A 375 20.40 -10.01 24.13
CA VAL A 375 21.08 -11.15 23.50
C VAL A 375 21.76 -10.66 22.21
N THR A 376 23.08 -10.57 22.24
CA THR A 376 23.89 -10.10 21.10
C THR A 376 24.59 -11.24 20.35
N ASP A 377 24.58 -12.48 20.90
CA ASP A 377 25.23 -13.66 20.33
C ASP A 377 24.30 -14.87 20.53
N PHE A 378 23.24 -14.93 19.74
CA PHE A 378 22.26 -16.02 19.83
C PHE A 378 22.74 -17.24 19.06
N GLU A 379 22.92 -18.36 19.79
CA GLU A 379 23.23 -19.66 19.17
C GLU A 379 21.95 -20.30 18.64
N LYS A 380 21.78 -20.23 17.32
CA LYS A 380 20.58 -20.77 16.65
C LYS A 380 20.49 -22.29 16.73
N PRO A 381 19.29 -22.87 16.89
CA PRO A 381 19.04 -24.30 16.72
C PRO A 381 19.54 -24.80 15.36
N LYS A 382 19.98 -26.04 15.29
CA LYS A 382 20.34 -26.65 13.99
C LYS A 382 19.13 -26.78 13.09
N LYS A 383 19.30 -26.62 11.79
CA LYS A 383 18.22 -26.79 10.79
C LYS A 383 17.49 -28.12 10.92
N GLU A 384 18.23 -29.19 11.27
CA GLU A 384 17.70 -30.55 11.43
C GLU A 384 16.86 -30.76 12.68
N ASP A 385 16.95 -29.85 13.64
CA ASP A 385 16.33 -29.94 14.97
C ASP A 385 15.24 -28.89 15.19
N LEU A 386 14.85 -28.14 14.15
CA LEU A 386 13.82 -27.11 14.25
C LEU A 386 12.44 -27.70 14.53
N ILE A 387 11.78 -27.17 15.53
CA ILE A 387 10.37 -27.36 15.86
C ILE A 387 9.73 -25.99 15.79
N ILE A 388 9.02 -25.72 14.69
CA ILE A 388 8.52 -24.39 14.32
C ILE A 388 7.05 -24.29 14.72
N TYR A 389 6.70 -23.17 15.38
CA TYR A 389 5.32 -22.75 15.62
C TYR A 389 5.02 -21.55 14.73
N GLU A 390 4.10 -21.73 13.79
CA GLU A 390 3.59 -20.64 12.95
C GLU A 390 2.54 -19.84 13.72
N VAL A 391 2.65 -18.50 13.71
CA VAL A 391 1.75 -17.63 14.45
C VAL A 391 1.35 -16.39 13.63
N LEU A 392 0.06 -16.14 13.54
CA LEU A 392 -0.50 -14.87 13.07
C LEU A 392 -0.76 -13.99 14.29
N VAL A 393 -0.07 -12.86 14.39
CA VAL A 393 -0.19 -11.92 15.52
C VAL A 393 -1.63 -11.48 15.73
N ARG A 394 -2.38 -11.22 14.64
CA ARG A 394 -3.79 -10.83 14.66
C ARG A 394 -4.68 -11.85 15.38
N ASP A 395 -4.45 -13.14 15.17
CA ASP A 395 -5.37 -14.20 15.59
C ASP A 395 -4.90 -14.93 16.86
N PHE A 396 -3.72 -14.58 17.38
CA PHE A 396 -3.13 -15.28 18.52
C PHE A 396 -3.81 -14.97 19.85
N ASP A 397 -4.12 -13.68 20.09
CA ASP A 397 -4.84 -13.25 21.32
C ASP A 397 -5.70 -12.02 21.01
N ALA A 398 -6.60 -11.67 21.89
CA ALA A 398 -7.64 -10.64 21.71
C ALA A 398 -7.09 -9.23 21.46
N GLU A 399 -5.92 -8.91 22.00
CA GLU A 399 -5.29 -7.57 21.80
C GLU A 399 -4.55 -7.44 20.47
N MET A 400 -4.33 -8.52 19.72
CA MET A 400 -3.71 -8.52 18.39
C MET A 400 -2.41 -7.69 18.36
N SER A 401 -1.45 -8.00 19.23
CA SER A 401 -0.25 -7.18 19.40
C SER A 401 1.02 -7.97 19.68
N TYR A 402 2.19 -7.41 19.42
CA TYR A 402 3.48 -7.99 19.83
C TYR A 402 3.56 -8.20 21.35
N GLN A 403 2.93 -7.31 22.13
CA GLN A 403 2.89 -7.43 23.59
C GLN A 403 2.22 -8.73 24.03
N ASN A 404 1.17 -9.18 23.34
CA ASN A 404 0.52 -10.46 23.67
C ASN A 404 1.44 -11.66 23.49
N LEU A 405 2.28 -11.66 22.46
CA LEU A 405 3.28 -12.73 22.27
C LEU A 405 4.36 -12.66 23.35
N ILE A 406 4.80 -11.46 23.73
CA ILE A 406 5.73 -11.25 24.85
C ILE A 406 5.16 -11.81 26.14
N ASP A 407 3.91 -11.48 26.48
CA ASP A 407 3.22 -11.93 27.69
C ASP A 407 3.00 -13.47 27.72
N ARG A 408 3.09 -14.11 26.56
CA ARG A 408 2.88 -15.55 26.37
C ARG A 408 4.18 -16.33 26.10
N ILE A 409 5.34 -15.76 26.32
CA ILE A 409 6.62 -16.45 26.04
C ILE A 409 6.73 -17.81 26.74
N ASP A 410 6.21 -17.91 27.97
CA ASP A 410 6.17 -19.17 28.71
C ASP A 410 5.32 -20.26 28.03
N TYR A 411 4.26 -19.86 27.30
CA TYR A 411 3.48 -20.80 26.51
C TYR A 411 4.34 -21.46 25.43
N PHE A 412 5.09 -20.68 24.68
CA PHE A 412 5.98 -21.19 23.63
C PHE A 412 7.11 -22.06 24.19
N SER A 413 7.73 -21.62 25.28
CA SER A 413 8.79 -22.38 25.96
C SER A 413 8.28 -23.71 26.50
N ASN A 414 7.08 -23.76 27.08
CA ASN A 414 6.45 -24.98 27.62
C ASN A 414 5.98 -25.96 26.53
N LEU A 415 5.72 -25.49 25.32
CA LEU A 415 5.46 -26.36 24.16
C LEU A 415 6.70 -27.13 23.70
N GLY A 416 7.90 -26.65 24.09
CA GLY A 416 9.17 -27.24 23.68
C GLY A 416 9.52 -26.97 22.21
N ILE A 417 8.98 -25.90 21.65
CA ILE A 417 9.39 -25.38 20.34
C ILE A 417 10.72 -24.64 20.47
N ASN A 418 11.45 -24.52 19.38
CA ASN A 418 12.72 -23.78 19.33
C ASN A 418 12.76 -22.76 18.18
N ALA A 419 11.65 -22.55 17.49
CA ALA A 419 11.47 -21.48 16.54
C ALA A 419 10.01 -21.03 16.49
N ILE A 420 9.80 -19.72 16.34
CA ILE A 420 8.52 -19.10 15.97
C ILE A 420 8.64 -18.59 14.55
N GLN A 421 7.67 -18.90 13.69
CA GLN A 421 7.50 -18.29 12.40
C GLN A 421 6.36 -17.29 12.49
N LEU A 422 6.70 -16.00 12.42
CA LEU A 422 5.71 -14.92 12.34
C LEU A 422 5.18 -14.84 10.90
N MET A 423 3.87 -15.00 10.73
CA MET A 423 3.21 -14.58 9.48
C MET A 423 3.50 -13.10 9.24
N PRO A 424 3.38 -12.58 7.99
CA PRO A 424 3.95 -11.29 7.65
C PRO A 424 3.59 -10.17 8.64
N VAL A 425 4.62 -9.47 9.12
CA VAL A 425 4.53 -8.31 10.04
C VAL A 425 5.07 -7.04 9.40
N MET A 426 5.34 -7.07 8.10
CA MET A 426 5.66 -5.87 7.33
C MET A 426 4.39 -5.05 7.13
N GLU A 427 4.51 -3.72 7.08
CA GLU A 427 3.37 -2.80 6.94
C GLU A 427 2.52 -3.16 5.72
N PHE A 428 1.29 -3.55 5.97
CA PHE A 428 0.30 -3.97 4.97
C PHE A 428 -0.84 -2.95 4.88
N GLU A 429 -1.69 -3.08 3.87
CA GLU A 429 -2.86 -2.22 3.70
C GLU A 429 -4.01 -2.67 4.62
N GLY A 430 -4.55 -1.70 5.40
CA GLY A 430 -5.58 -1.94 6.41
C GLY A 430 -4.98 -2.38 7.75
N ASN A 431 -5.86 -2.66 8.73
CA ASN A 431 -5.46 -3.04 10.09
C ASN A 431 -5.67 -4.53 10.41
N GLU A 432 -6.45 -5.23 9.59
CA GLU A 432 -6.80 -6.64 9.82
C GLU A 432 -6.50 -7.46 8.57
N SER A 433 -5.32 -8.05 8.51
CA SER A 433 -4.84 -8.85 7.38
C SER A 433 -4.08 -10.08 7.87
N TRP A 434 -3.82 -11.02 6.97
CA TRP A 434 -2.77 -12.03 7.15
C TRP A 434 -1.37 -11.47 6.92
N GLY A 435 -1.28 -10.24 6.34
CA GLY A 435 -0.03 -9.54 6.09
C GLY A 435 0.53 -9.69 4.67
N TYR A 436 -0.08 -10.52 3.82
CA TYR A 436 0.40 -10.73 2.44
C TYR A 436 0.06 -9.60 1.49
N ASN A 437 -0.77 -8.63 1.90
CA ASN A 437 -1.01 -7.39 1.16
C ASN A 437 -0.01 -6.29 1.56
N THR A 438 1.27 -6.63 1.58
CA THR A 438 2.36 -5.76 1.98
C THR A 438 2.50 -4.55 1.05
N ALA A 439 2.60 -3.35 1.64
CA ALA A 439 2.89 -2.11 0.93
C ALA A 439 4.29 -1.56 1.23
N PHE A 440 4.80 -1.71 2.47
CA PHE A 440 6.12 -1.19 2.89
C PHE A 440 6.94 -2.29 3.55
N HIS A 441 7.84 -2.89 2.79
CA HIS A 441 8.58 -4.09 3.20
C HIS A 441 9.68 -3.85 4.27
N MET A 442 10.02 -2.60 4.58
CA MET A 442 10.99 -2.28 5.64
C MET A 442 10.36 -1.71 6.91
N ALA A 443 9.06 -1.44 6.91
CA ALA A 443 8.33 -0.98 8.09
C ALA A 443 7.68 -2.17 8.81
N ALA A 444 7.79 -2.22 10.13
CA ALA A 444 6.97 -3.12 10.93
C ALA A 444 5.54 -2.58 10.99
N ASP A 445 4.55 -3.46 10.86
CA ASP A 445 3.15 -3.07 10.89
C ASP A 445 2.76 -2.48 12.24
N LYS A 446 2.32 -1.23 12.21
CA LYS A 446 2.03 -0.42 13.40
C LYS A 446 0.75 -0.84 14.14
N PHE A 447 -0.15 -1.58 13.49
CA PHE A 447 -1.34 -2.13 14.16
C PHE A 447 -0.98 -3.15 15.24
N TYR A 448 0.14 -3.84 15.08
CA TYR A 448 0.65 -4.79 16.07
C TYR A 448 1.47 -4.14 17.19
N GLY A 449 1.84 -2.85 17.04
CA GLY A 449 2.60 -2.08 18.01
C GLY A 449 3.86 -1.44 17.42
N PRO A 450 4.62 -0.66 18.21
CA PRO A 450 5.84 -0.02 17.75
C PRO A 450 6.94 -1.04 17.43
N SER A 451 7.86 -0.67 16.54
CA SER A 451 8.99 -1.49 16.10
C SER A 451 9.84 -2.03 17.26
N ASP A 452 10.00 -1.25 18.32
CA ASP A 452 10.75 -1.67 19.51
C ASP A 452 10.07 -2.82 20.26
N LYS A 453 8.74 -2.96 20.16
CA LYS A 453 8.03 -4.11 20.72
C LYS A 453 8.27 -5.38 19.92
N LEU A 454 8.43 -5.28 18.61
CA LEU A 454 8.85 -6.44 17.81
C LEU A 454 10.30 -6.84 18.15
N LYS A 455 11.20 -5.88 18.33
CA LYS A 455 12.58 -6.15 18.78
C LYS A 455 12.60 -6.78 20.17
N GLU A 456 11.78 -6.29 21.09
CA GLU A 456 11.62 -6.88 22.44
C GLU A 456 11.12 -8.34 22.38
N LEU A 457 10.16 -8.63 21.51
CA LEU A 457 9.68 -9.99 21.28
C LEU A 457 10.82 -10.91 20.78
N ILE A 458 11.58 -10.45 19.77
CA ILE A 458 12.70 -11.21 19.22
C ILE A 458 13.78 -11.46 20.28
N ASP A 459 14.17 -10.41 20.99
CA ASP A 459 15.17 -10.51 22.06
C ASP A 459 14.72 -11.48 23.17
N LEU A 460 13.46 -11.41 23.56
CA LEU A 460 12.88 -12.33 24.55
C LEU A 460 12.81 -13.78 24.04
N CYS A 461 12.52 -13.99 22.75
CA CYS A 461 12.60 -15.31 22.13
C CYS A 461 14.03 -15.85 22.22
N HIS A 462 15.04 -15.06 21.89
CA HIS A 462 16.45 -15.45 21.98
C HIS A 462 16.87 -15.77 23.41
N GLN A 463 16.41 -15.02 24.41
CA GLN A 463 16.64 -15.33 25.84
C GLN A 463 16.09 -16.70 26.25
N ASN A 464 15.04 -17.17 25.56
CA ASN A 464 14.40 -18.45 25.78
C ASN A 464 14.86 -19.57 24.83
N GLY A 465 15.91 -19.32 24.03
CA GLY A 465 16.43 -20.31 23.08
C GLY A 465 15.55 -20.56 21.87
N ILE A 466 14.67 -19.61 21.53
CA ILE A 466 13.70 -19.68 20.44
C ILE A 466 14.14 -18.74 19.31
N ALA A 467 14.38 -19.30 18.13
CA ALA A 467 14.66 -18.53 16.92
C ALA A 467 13.40 -17.85 16.36
N VAL A 468 13.58 -16.73 15.69
CA VAL A 468 12.47 -16.02 15.04
C VAL A 468 12.64 -16.03 13.51
N ILE A 469 11.67 -16.62 12.84
CA ILE A 469 11.58 -16.68 11.38
C ILE A 469 10.48 -15.72 10.95
N LEU A 470 10.77 -14.90 9.95
CA LEU A 470 9.81 -13.95 9.40
C LEU A 470 9.29 -14.45 8.05
N ASP A 471 7.99 -14.50 7.90
CA ASP A 471 7.33 -14.74 6.62
C ASP A 471 7.36 -13.46 5.77
N VAL A 472 7.80 -13.56 4.52
CA VAL A 472 8.02 -12.39 3.65
C VAL A 472 7.40 -12.60 2.27
N ALA A 473 6.49 -11.68 1.89
CA ALA A 473 5.88 -11.62 0.58
C ALA A 473 6.69 -10.68 -0.33
N LEU A 474 7.79 -11.17 -0.91
CA LEU A 474 8.68 -10.41 -1.78
C LEU A 474 8.52 -10.73 -3.27
N ASN A 475 7.49 -11.48 -3.63
CA ASN A 475 7.10 -11.71 -5.01
C ASN A 475 6.22 -10.57 -5.57
N HIS A 476 5.55 -9.81 -4.70
CA HIS A 476 4.62 -8.74 -5.07
C HIS A 476 4.62 -7.59 -4.05
N ALA A 477 3.92 -6.49 -4.40
CA ALA A 477 3.53 -5.44 -3.48
C ALA A 477 2.11 -4.94 -3.80
N PHE A 478 1.45 -4.32 -2.81
CA PHE A 478 0.11 -3.75 -3.00
C PHE A 478 0.17 -2.27 -3.41
N ASP A 479 -0.97 -1.69 -3.74
CA ASP A 479 -1.08 -0.44 -4.51
C ASP A 479 -0.56 0.81 -3.79
N ARG A 480 -0.48 0.79 -2.46
CA ARG A 480 0.11 1.89 -1.67
C ARG A 480 1.63 1.90 -1.70
N ASN A 481 2.26 0.87 -2.27
CA ASN A 481 3.71 0.83 -2.39
C ASN A 481 4.23 2.01 -3.23
N PRO A 482 5.21 2.80 -2.71
CA PRO A 482 5.73 3.97 -3.42
C PRO A 482 6.28 3.68 -4.82
N MET A 483 6.86 2.50 -5.04
CA MET A 483 7.41 2.12 -6.34
C MET A 483 6.32 1.73 -7.35
N VAL A 484 5.13 1.30 -6.92
CA VAL A 484 3.95 1.19 -7.77
C VAL A 484 3.48 2.59 -8.13
N ARG A 485 3.30 3.46 -7.12
CA ARG A 485 2.71 4.79 -7.27
C ARG A 485 3.51 5.74 -8.15
N MET A 486 4.84 5.76 -8.03
CA MET A 486 5.69 6.66 -8.83
C MET A 486 5.60 6.41 -10.34
N TRP A 487 5.22 5.21 -10.76
CA TRP A 487 5.04 4.83 -12.17
C TRP A 487 3.75 4.05 -12.34
N MET A 488 2.61 4.64 -11.94
CA MET A 488 1.32 3.98 -12.07
C MET A 488 0.61 4.33 -13.39
N ASP A 489 -0.23 3.41 -13.84
CA ASP A 489 -1.24 3.61 -14.88
C ASP A 489 -2.58 3.91 -14.17
N ASP A 490 -2.96 5.18 -14.13
CA ASP A 490 -4.16 5.71 -13.45
C ASP A 490 -5.15 6.27 -14.49
N PRO A 491 -5.87 5.41 -15.21
CA PRO A 491 -6.77 5.84 -16.28
C PRO A 491 -7.98 6.64 -15.77
N ASN A 492 -8.27 6.56 -14.48
CA ASN A 492 -9.41 7.25 -13.87
C ASN A 492 -9.01 8.60 -13.24
N ASN A 493 -7.71 8.86 -13.11
CA ASN A 493 -7.17 10.04 -12.44
C ASN A 493 -7.71 10.19 -11.00
N ASP A 494 -7.80 9.07 -10.28
CA ASP A 494 -8.22 9.01 -8.87
C ASP A 494 -7.06 8.73 -7.92
N GLY A 495 -5.85 8.62 -8.46
CA GLY A 495 -4.61 8.38 -7.75
C GLY A 495 -4.40 6.91 -7.37
N TRP A 496 -5.12 5.99 -8.01
CA TRP A 496 -4.97 4.55 -7.88
C TRP A 496 -4.75 3.89 -9.24
N GLY A 497 -3.86 2.91 -9.27
CA GLY A 497 -3.58 2.19 -10.51
C GLY A 497 -2.44 1.20 -10.34
N GLY A 498 -2.39 0.23 -11.23
CA GLY A 498 -1.28 -0.72 -11.30
C GLY A 498 -0.03 -0.12 -11.96
N PRO A 499 1.04 -0.90 -12.11
CA PRO A 499 2.27 -0.43 -12.73
C PRO A 499 2.07 -0.03 -14.21
N SER A 500 2.55 1.14 -14.60
CA SER A 500 2.62 1.57 -16.00
C SER A 500 3.71 0.83 -16.77
N SER A 501 3.73 1.01 -18.08
CA SER A 501 4.76 0.41 -18.95
C SER A 501 6.18 0.91 -18.68
N GLU A 502 6.35 2.00 -17.95
CA GLU A 502 7.65 2.56 -17.57
C GLU A 502 8.09 2.18 -16.16
N ASN A 503 7.29 1.39 -15.45
CA ASN A 503 7.63 1.00 -14.10
C ASN A 503 8.91 0.15 -14.08
N PRO A 504 9.99 0.60 -13.37
CA PRO A 504 11.28 -0.08 -13.41
C PRO A 504 11.42 -1.21 -12.38
N TYR A 505 10.37 -1.47 -11.59
CA TYR A 505 10.36 -2.48 -10.52
C TYR A 505 9.35 -3.59 -10.76
N PHE A 506 8.21 -3.27 -11.41
CA PHE A 506 7.07 -4.17 -11.52
C PHE A 506 6.73 -4.50 -12.97
N ASN A 507 6.11 -5.63 -13.18
CA ASN A 507 5.49 -6.00 -14.43
C ASN A 507 4.09 -5.37 -14.53
N THR A 508 3.71 -4.90 -15.72
CA THR A 508 2.34 -4.43 -15.98
C THR A 508 1.31 -5.56 -15.95
N VAL A 509 1.75 -6.78 -16.23
CA VAL A 509 0.98 -8.02 -16.14
C VAL A 509 1.89 -9.07 -15.55
N ALA A 510 1.42 -9.79 -14.56
CA ALA A 510 2.19 -10.83 -13.88
C ALA A 510 2.78 -11.85 -14.84
N ARG A 511 4.01 -12.26 -14.56
CA ARG A 511 4.79 -13.25 -15.33
C ARG A 511 4.69 -14.66 -14.77
N HIS A 512 3.72 -14.91 -13.94
CA HIS A 512 3.42 -16.21 -13.34
C HIS A 512 1.92 -16.30 -13.00
N SER A 513 1.42 -17.50 -12.80
CA SER A 513 0.09 -17.73 -12.22
C SER A 513 0.12 -17.54 -10.69
N TYR A 514 -1.05 -17.48 -10.09
CA TYR A 514 -1.24 -17.30 -8.64
C TYR A 514 -0.85 -15.90 -8.14
N ASN A 515 -0.79 -14.90 -9.04
CA ASN A 515 -0.47 -13.54 -8.65
C ASN A 515 -1.55 -12.93 -7.74
N VAL A 516 -1.10 -12.21 -6.73
CA VAL A 516 -1.87 -11.27 -5.90
C VAL A 516 -1.11 -9.94 -5.89
N GLY A 517 -1.80 -8.81 -5.95
CA GLY A 517 -1.12 -7.49 -6.01
C GLY A 517 -0.30 -7.27 -7.29
N ASN A 518 0.72 -6.42 -7.22
CA ASN A 518 1.60 -6.03 -8.32
C ASN A 518 2.85 -6.90 -8.32
N ASP A 519 3.13 -7.54 -9.44
CA ASP A 519 4.20 -8.54 -9.63
C ASP A 519 5.58 -7.88 -9.77
N PHE A 520 6.52 -8.15 -8.86
CA PHE A 520 7.90 -7.68 -8.96
C PHE A 520 8.64 -8.31 -10.15
N ASN A 521 9.33 -7.48 -10.92
CA ASN A 521 10.24 -7.96 -11.97
C ASN A 521 11.63 -8.23 -11.40
N HIS A 522 11.87 -9.45 -10.95
CA HIS A 522 13.15 -9.86 -10.33
C HIS A 522 14.35 -9.92 -11.31
N GLN A 523 14.16 -9.70 -12.60
CA GLN A 523 15.26 -9.54 -13.55
C GLN A 523 15.80 -8.10 -13.60
N GLN A 524 15.12 -7.15 -12.95
CA GLN A 524 15.59 -5.77 -12.87
C GLN A 524 16.57 -5.59 -11.70
N ASP A 525 17.73 -5.03 -11.97
CA ASP A 525 18.77 -4.75 -10.96
C ASP A 525 18.21 -3.91 -9.78
N ARG A 526 17.28 -3.00 -10.05
CA ARG A 526 16.62 -2.17 -9.03
C ARG A 526 15.75 -2.98 -8.09
N THR A 527 14.97 -3.92 -8.62
CA THR A 527 14.18 -4.85 -7.80
C THR A 527 15.09 -5.71 -6.94
N GLN A 528 16.16 -6.26 -7.52
CA GLN A 528 17.14 -7.06 -6.77
C GLN A 528 17.83 -6.25 -5.67
N TYR A 529 18.19 -5.00 -5.96
CA TYR A 529 18.75 -4.10 -4.97
C TYR A 529 17.75 -3.83 -3.82
N TYR A 530 16.48 -3.53 -4.15
CA TYR A 530 15.42 -3.33 -3.17
C TYR A 530 15.24 -4.54 -2.26
N VAL A 531 15.11 -5.74 -2.83
CA VAL A 531 14.96 -6.99 -2.08
C VAL A 531 16.17 -7.21 -1.14
N LYS A 532 17.39 -6.99 -1.64
CA LYS A 532 18.60 -7.07 -0.80
C LYS A 532 18.60 -6.06 0.34
N ARG A 533 18.09 -4.84 0.12
CA ARG A 533 17.95 -3.84 1.20
C ARG A 533 16.94 -4.28 2.25
N VAL A 534 15.81 -4.89 1.84
CA VAL A 534 14.83 -5.49 2.75
C VAL A 534 15.47 -6.62 3.58
N ILE A 535 16.16 -7.56 2.93
CA ILE A 535 16.88 -8.64 3.61
C ILE A 535 17.88 -8.08 4.65
N LYS A 536 18.70 -7.12 4.24
CA LYS A 536 19.70 -6.48 5.11
C LYS A 536 19.04 -5.85 6.33
N HIS A 537 17.97 -5.11 6.12
CA HIS A 537 17.24 -4.42 7.19
C HIS A 537 16.75 -5.39 8.26
N TRP A 538 16.02 -6.42 7.88
CA TRP A 538 15.45 -7.36 8.84
C TRP A 538 16.51 -8.20 9.57
N ILE A 539 17.60 -8.58 8.89
CA ILE A 539 18.70 -9.31 9.52
C ILE A 539 19.48 -8.43 10.47
N GLN A 540 19.85 -7.21 10.07
CA GLN A 540 20.77 -6.37 10.85
C GLN A 540 20.09 -5.51 11.90
N GLU A 541 18.88 -5.03 11.64
CA GLU A 541 18.15 -4.14 12.52
C GLU A 541 17.25 -4.89 13.49
N TYR A 542 16.66 -6.02 13.06
CA TYR A 542 15.73 -6.80 13.87
C TYR A 542 16.33 -8.13 14.37
N HIS A 543 17.54 -8.48 13.96
CA HIS A 543 18.24 -9.72 14.36
C HIS A 543 17.39 -10.98 14.12
N ILE A 544 16.56 -11.02 13.08
CA ILE A 544 15.78 -12.21 12.75
C ILE A 544 16.68 -13.36 12.29
N ASP A 545 16.27 -14.58 12.57
CA ASP A 545 17.08 -15.77 12.37
C ASP A 545 16.86 -16.43 11.02
N GLY A 546 15.74 -16.16 10.35
CA GLY A 546 15.41 -16.72 9.06
C GLY A 546 14.25 -16.03 8.36
N PHE A 547 14.12 -16.33 7.07
CA PHE A 547 12.95 -15.99 6.27
C PHE A 547 12.24 -17.24 5.76
N ARG A 548 10.91 -17.24 5.85
CA ARG A 548 10.06 -18.04 4.99
C ARG A 548 9.60 -17.16 3.83
N TRP A 549 9.98 -17.53 2.62
CA TRP A 549 9.65 -16.80 1.40
C TRP A 549 8.34 -17.29 0.84
N ASP A 550 7.36 -16.40 0.84
CA ASP A 550 6.03 -16.64 0.31
C ASP A 550 6.04 -16.79 -1.21
N LEU A 551 5.23 -17.72 -1.72
CA LEU A 551 4.95 -17.91 -3.14
C LEU A 551 6.20 -17.79 -4.02
N THR A 552 7.24 -18.59 -3.75
CA THR A 552 8.49 -18.54 -4.56
C THR A 552 8.28 -18.85 -6.06
N LYS A 553 7.13 -19.42 -6.43
CA LYS A 553 6.69 -19.55 -7.83
C LYS A 553 6.59 -18.21 -8.54
N GLY A 554 6.33 -17.12 -7.81
CA GLY A 554 6.20 -15.77 -8.30
C GLY A 554 7.50 -15.10 -8.75
N PHE A 555 8.66 -15.72 -8.54
CA PHE A 555 9.95 -15.11 -8.87
C PHE A 555 10.41 -15.36 -10.32
N THR A 556 9.67 -16.11 -11.13
CA THR A 556 9.99 -16.29 -12.57
C THR A 556 9.45 -15.13 -13.41
N GLN A 557 10.16 -14.85 -14.50
CA GLN A 557 9.75 -13.88 -15.51
C GLN A 557 9.45 -14.55 -16.87
N ASN A 558 9.43 -15.88 -16.90
CA ASN A 558 9.35 -16.67 -18.15
C ASN A 558 7.93 -17.12 -18.49
N CYS A 559 6.97 -17.00 -17.57
CA CYS A 559 5.60 -17.47 -17.77
C CYS A 559 4.62 -16.32 -18.04
N THR A 560 3.33 -16.58 -17.96
CA THR A 560 2.25 -15.59 -18.07
C THR A 560 1.23 -15.82 -16.96
N ALA A 561 0.42 -14.81 -16.67
CA ALA A 561 -0.54 -14.79 -15.56
C ALA A 561 -1.54 -15.97 -15.54
N ASN A 562 -1.79 -16.61 -16.67
CA ASN A 562 -2.77 -17.71 -16.78
C ASN A 562 -2.14 -19.04 -17.16
N ASP A 563 -0.81 -19.15 -17.13
CA ASP A 563 -0.09 -20.38 -17.51
C ASP A 563 0.43 -21.12 -16.26
N GLU A 564 -0.48 -21.81 -15.58
CA GLU A 564 -0.13 -22.65 -14.44
C GLU A 564 0.84 -23.77 -14.79
N ALA A 565 0.73 -24.32 -15.99
CA ALA A 565 1.63 -25.38 -16.43
C ALA A 565 3.08 -24.89 -16.52
N CYS A 566 3.30 -23.70 -17.07
CA CYS A 566 4.61 -23.05 -17.08
C CYS A 566 5.07 -22.74 -15.65
N THR A 567 4.23 -22.07 -14.86
CA THR A 567 4.56 -21.64 -13.49
C THR A 567 4.93 -22.81 -12.58
N ASN A 568 4.28 -23.96 -12.73
CA ASN A 568 4.51 -25.16 -11.92
C ASN A 568 5.66 -26.05 -12.43
N THR A 569 6.27 -25.74 -13.58
CA THR A 569 7.44 -26.46 -14.08
C THR A 569 8.74 -25.73 -13.76
N TYR A 570 9.88 -26.40 -13.99
CA TYR A 570 11.21 -25.84 -13.70
C TYR A 570 11.46 -24.52 -14.45
N GLN A 571 11.91 -23.49 -13.72
CA GLN A 571 12.27 -22.18 -14.25
C GLN A 571 13.68 -21.78 -13.76
N GLN A 572 14.64 -21.73 -14.66
CA GLN A 572 16.05 -21.47 -14.32
C GLN A 572 16.24 -20.05 -13.73
N ASP A 573 15.54 -19.04 -14.25
CA ASP A 573 15.62 -17.66 -13.77
C ASP A 573 15.20 -17.54 -12.30
N ARG A 574 14.14 -18.25 -11.93
CA ARG A 574 13.64 -18.32 -10.55
C ARG A 574 14.64 -19.04 -9.63
N VAL A 575 15.21 -20.14 -10.12
CA VAL A 575 16.21 -20.89 -9.37
C VAL A 575 17.43 -20.04 -9.07
N ASP A 576 17.91 -19.29 -10.06
CA ASP A 576 19.13 -18.49 -9.95
C ASP A 576 18.93 -17.28 -9.02
N ILE A 577 17.84 -16.52 -9.19
CA ILE A 577 17.61 -15.33 -8.38
C ILE A 577 17.36 -15.68 -6.91
N LEU A 578 16.65 -16.75 -6.61
CA LEU A 578 16.41 -17.19 -5.24
C LEU A 578 17.68 -17.70 -4.55
N LYS A 579 18.61 -18.34 -5.32
CA LYS A 579 19.95 -18.65 -4.80
C LYS A 579 20.76 -17.38 -4.49
N GLU A 580 20.65 -16.36 -5.31
CA GLU A 580 21.34 -15.09 -5.11
C GLU A 580 20.85 -14.39 -3.83
N TYR A 581 19.55 -14.38 -3.58
CA TYR A 581 18.99 -13.83 -2.33
C TYR A 581 19.37 -14.67 -1.11
N ALA A 582 19.43 -15.99 -1.24
CA ALA A 582 19.94 -16.86 -0.19
C ALA A 582 21.42 -16.60 0.12
N ASP A 583 22.24 -16.48 -0.92
CA ASP A 583 23.66 -16.15 -0.77
C ASP A 583 23.88 -14.79 -0.10
N TYR A 584 23.06 -13.80 -0.47
CA TYR A 584 23.11 -12.48 0.17
C TYR A 584 22.73 -12.56 1.65
N SER A 585 21.67 -13.31 2.00
CA SER A 585 21.29 -13.54 3.40
C SER A 585 22.45 -14.18 4.19
N TRP A 586 23.08 -15.22 3.62
CA TRP A 586 24.22 -15.90 4.24
C TRP A 586 25.50 -15.08 4.29
N SER A 587 25.65 -14.06 3.45
CA SER A 587 26.75 -13.11 3.51
C SER A 587 26.64 -12.18 4.71
N LEU A 588 25.41 -11.90 5.17
CA LEU A 588 25.10 -11.06 6.32
C LEU A 588 25.13 -11.89 7.63
N ASP A 589 24.53 -13.06 7.59
CA ASP A 589 24.47 -14.02 8.68
C ASP A 589 24.65 -15.45 8.14
N PRO A 590 25.85 -16.04 8.29
CA PRO A 590 26.14 -17.38 7.78
C PRO A 590 25.24 -18.50 8.28
N SER A 591 24.52 -18.29 9.39
CA SER A 591 23.60 -19.26 10.00
C SER A 591 22.14 -19.00 9.68
N HIS A 592 21.82 -17.95 8.92
CA HIS A 592 20.47 -17.54 8.59
C HIS A 592 19.64 -18.68 7.95
N TYR A 593 18.41 -18.89 8.41
CA TYR A 593 17.52 -19.86 7.82
C TYR A 593 16.87 -19.29 6.56
N VAL A 594 16.94 -20.04 5.48
CA VAL A 594 16.25 -19.73 4.23
C VAL A 594 15.26 -20.84 3.97
N ILE A 595 13.98 -20.52 3.97
CA ILE A 595 12.86 -21.47 3.81
C ILE A 595 12.00 -20.99 2.64
N PHE A 596 11.76 -21.86 1.65
CA PHE A 596 10.91 -21.52 0.50
C PHE A 596 9.56 -22.23 0.58
N GLU A 597 8.49 -21.46 0.50
CA GLU A 597 7.20 -22.00 0.12
C GLU A 597 7.15 -22.07 -1.40
N HIS A 598 7.44 -23.26 -1.91
CA HIS A 598 7.44 -23.50 -3.36
C HIS A 598 6.30 -24.41 -3.80
N LEU A 599 6.17 -25.56 -3.15
CA LEU A 599 5.12 -26.54 -3.41
C LEU A 599 5.00 -26.89 -4.92
N GLY A 600 6.14 -26.98 -5.59
CA GLY A 600 6.27 -27.21 -7.02
C GLY A 600 6.85 -28.58 -7.38
N THR A 601 7.66 -28.62 -8.44
CA THR A 601 8.31 -29.84 -8.90
C THR A 601 9.51 -30.20 -8.03
N ASP A 602 9.73 -31.50 -7.81
CA ASP A 602 10.85 -31.99 -7.00
C ASP A 602 12.22 -31.55 -7.54
N ILE A 603 12.34 -31.25 -8.84
CA ILE A 603 13.62 -30.90 -9.47
C ILE A 603 14.15 -29.56 -8.96
N GLU A 604 13.32 -28.52 -8.89
CA GLU A 604 13.72 -27.22 -8.34
C GLU A 604 14.00 -27.33 -6.84
N GLU A 605 13.13 -28.01 -6.11
CA GLU A 605 13.28 -28.20 -4.69
C GLU A 605 14.56 -28.96 -4.33
N GLN A 606 14.94 -29.98 -5.12
CA GLN A 606 16.20 -30.69 -4.95
C GLN A 606 17.41 -29.80 -5.21
N GLU A 607 17.34 -28.94 -6.21
CA GLU A 607 18.42 -28.05 -6.55
C GLU A 607 18.68 -27.02 -5.44
N TRP A 608 17.64 -26.46 -4.85
CA TRP A 608 17.77 -25.55 -3.71
C TRP A 608 18.17 -26.27 -2.42
N ALA A 609 17.54 -27.40 -2.10
CA ALA A 609 17.83 -28.17 -0.91
C ALA A 609 19.29 -28.67 -0.86
N ASN A 610 19.84 -29.01 -2.02
CA ASN A 610 21.21 -29.49 -2.15
C ASN A 610 22.25 -28.39 -2.41
N TYR A 611 21.81 -27.12 -2.50
CA TYR A 611 22.69 -25.98 -2.79
C TYR A 611 23.63 -25.68 -1.60
N LYS A 612 24.97 -25.76 -1.83
CA LYS A 612 26.01 -25.48 -0.83
C LYS A 612 25.87 -26.28 0.48
N VAL A 613 25.34 -27.51 0.43
CA VAL A 613 25.20 -28.34 1.63
C VAL A 613 26.54 -28.74 2.26
N ASP A 614 27.58 -28.88 1.45
CA ASP A 614 28.97 -29.11 1.88
C ASP A 614 29.56 -27.92 2.66
N GLU A 615 28.99 -26.73 2.50
CA GLU A 615 29.29 -25.53 3.28
C GLU A 615 28.37 -25.40 4.53
N GLY A 616 27.56 -26.41 4.84
CA GLY A 616 26.57 -26.37 5.92
C GLY A 616 25.32 -25.54 5.59
N LYS A 617 25.16 -25.16 4.30
CA LYS A 617 23.99 -24.39 3.83
C LYS A 617 22.83 -25.35 3.45
N GLY A 618 22.22 -25.13 2.32
CA GLY A 618 21.01 -25.78 1.85
C GLY A 618 19.77 -25.00 2.22
N ILE A 619 18.92 -24.74 1.22
CA ILE A 619 17.65 -24.02 1.40
C ILE A 619 16.60 -25.03 1.87
N MET A 620 15.85 -24.69 2.92
CA MET A 620 14.78 -25.53 3.41
C MET A 620 13.51 -25.31 2.59
N LEU A 621 12.77 -26.38 2.34
CA LEU A 621 11.52 -26.36 1.57
C LEU A 621 10.32 -26.68 2.43
N TRP A 622 9.22 -26.00 2.23
CA TRP A 622 7.94 -26.38 2.82
C TRP A 622 7.47 -27.74 2.27
N GLY A 623 7.11 -28.62 3.19
CA GLY A 623 6.68 -29.98 2.90
C GLY A 623 5.26 -30.24 3.33
N LYS A 624 4.27 -29.85 2.53
CA LYS A 624 2.85 -30.06 2.79
C LYS A 624 2.53 -31.55 2.89
N MET A 625 1.97 -31.95 4.01
CA MET A 625 1.57 -33.32 4.33
C MET A 625 0.14 -33.43 4.86
N THR A 626 -0.67 -32.36 4.75
CA THR A 626 -2.02 -32.26 5.29
C THR A 626 -2.92 -33.43 4.85
N ASP A 627 -3.01 -33.70 3.54
CA ASP A 627 -3.85 -34.78 3.03
C ASP A 627 -3.47 -36.16 3.57
N PRO A 628 -2.18 -36.61 3.51
CA PRO A 628 -1.79 -37.89 4.10
C PRO A 628 -2.04 -37.99 5.61
N TYR A 629 -1.80 -36.91 6.36
CA TYR A 629 -2.08 -36.89 7.80
C TYR A 629 -3.58 -36.96 8.09
N ASN A 630 -4.42 -36.25 7.34
CA ASN A 630 -5.87 -36.34 7.44
C ASN A 630 -6.35 -37.77 7.17
N GLN A 631 -5.84 -38.44 6.15
CA GLN A 631 -6.18 -39.83 5.86
C GLN A 631 -5.79 -40.75 7.03
N LEU A 632 -4.60 -40.57 7.61
CA LEU A 632 -4.16 -41.34 8.78
C LEU A 632 -5.05 -41.12 9.99
N THR A 633 -5.36 -39.87 10.34
CA THR A 633 -6.16 -39.53 11.52
C THR A 633 -7.60 -39.99 11.40
N MET A 634 -8.16 -40.06 10.20
CA MET A 634 -9.49 -40.62 9.92
C MET A 634 -9.51 -42.15 9.75
N GLY A 635 -8.36 -42.79 9.81
CA GLY A 635 -8.25 -44.25 9.67
C GLY A 635 -8.34 -44.78 8.25
N TYR A 636 -8.19 -43.92 7.23
CA TYR A 636 -8.11 -44.34 5.84
C TYR A 636 -6.66 -44.72 5.48
N THR A 637 -6.47 -45.88 4.85
CA THR A 637 -5.13 -46.36 4.47
C THR A 637 -4.75 -46.04 3.03
N GLU A 638 -5.71 -45.78 2.14
CA GLU A 638 -5.46 -45.23 0.83
C GLU A 638 -4.98 -43.78 0.96
N ASN A 639 -3.92 -43.38 0.29
CA ASN A 639 -3.35 -42.03 0.31
C ASN A 639 -2.77 -41.56 1.66
N ALA A 640 -2.57 -42.48 2.63
CA ALA A 640 -2.00 -42.18 3.94
C ALA A 640 -0.46 -42.29 4.00
N ASN A 641 0.20 -42.11 2.85
CA ASN A 641 1.65 -42.23 2.76
C ASN A 641 2.35 -40.91 3.11
N ILE A 642 2.94 -40.85 4.30
CA ILE A 642 3.68 -39.68 4.81
C ILE A 642 5.19 -39.75 4.51
N ASN A 643 5.67 -40.65 3.67
CA ASN A 643 7.11 -40.79 3.40
C ASN A 643 7.73 -39.50 2.84
N ARG A 644 6.95 -38.64 2.18
CA ARG A 644 7.43 -37.35 1.63
C ARG A 644 7.76 -36.30 2.70
N VAL A 645 7.48 -36.55 3.98
CA VAL A 645 8.03 -35.76 5.10
C VAL A 645 9.53 -36.00 5.28
N GLY A 646 10.05 -37.11 4.74
CA GLY A 646 11.47 -37.48 4.78
C GLY A 646 12.25 -36.89 3.62
N HIS A 647 13.40 -36.30 3.89
CA HIS A 647 14.31 -35.67 2.91
C HIS A 647 14.75 -36.66 1.80
N VAL A 648 15.02 -37.92 2.14
CA VAL A 648 15.48 -38.94 1.18
C VAL A 648 14.44 -39.23 0.09
N SER A 649 13.16 -39.28 0.45
CA SER A 649 12.07 -39.53 -0.50
C SER A 649 11.84 -38.36 -1.48
N ARG A 650 12.39 -37.21 -1.19
CA ARG A 650 12.37 -36.02 -2.04
C ARG A 650 13.68 -35.80 -2.81
N GLY A 651 14.69 -36.67 -2.62
CA GLY A 651 15.99 -36.57 -3.28
C GLY A 651 16.92 -35.51 -2.68
N PHE A 652 16.68 -35.10 -1.45
CA PHE A 652 17.55 -34.17 -0.73
C PHE A 652 18.68 -34.95 -0.06
N THR A 653 19.90 -34.42 -0.13
CA THR A 653 21.08 -35.04 0.49
C THR A 653 21.12 -34.84 2.00
N GLU A 654 20.55 -33.72 2.48
CA GLU A 654 20.48 -33.35 3.87
C GLU A 654 19.02 -33.05 4.26
N LYS A 655 18.74 -32.99 5.57
CA LYS A 655 17.42 -32.68 6.11
C LYS A 655 17.07 -31.19 5.88
N ARG A 656 16.59 -30.88 4.70
CA ARG A 656 16.18 -29.53 4.27
C ARG A 656 14.70 -29.45 3.93
N LEU A 657 13.86 -30.14 4.71
CA LEU A 657 12.42 -30.10 4.57
C LEU A 657 11.78 -29.64 5.89
N VAL A 658 10.96 -28.61 5.83
CA VAL A 658 10.04 -28.20 6.89
C VAL A 658 8.71 -28.90 6.63
N GLY A 659 8.54 -30.10 7.21
CA GLY A 659 7.33 -30.89 7.05
C GLY A 659 6.23 -30.45 8.01
N TYR A 660 5.02 -30.26 7.51
CA TYR A 660 3.88 -29.84 8.31
C TYR A 660 2.60 -30.60 7.96
N ALA A 661 1.74 -30.78 8.96
CA ALA A 661 0.41 -31.34 8.82
C ALA A 661 -0.68 -30.27 8.77
N GLU A 662 -0.43 -29.12 9.37
CA GLU A 662 -1.31 -27.94 9.40
C GLU A 662 -0.49 -26.67 9.17
N SER A 663 -1.07 -25.70 8.48
CA SER A 663 -0.57 -24.33 8.31
C SER A 663 -1.75 -23.37 8.16
N HIS A 664 -1.51 -22.07 7.97
CA HIS A 664 -2.57 -21.09 7.77
C HIS A 664 -3.39 -21.31 6.46
N ASP A 665 -2.81 -21.99 5.47
CA ASP A 665 -3.44 -22.25 4.16
C ASP A 665 -4.21 -23.58 4.12
N GLU A 666 -4.17 -24.37 5.18
CA GLU A 666 -4.68 -25.72 5.18
C GLU A 666 -5.87 -25.89 6.12
N GLU A 667 -6.76 -26.80 5.75
CA GLU A 667 -7.80 -27.25 6.67
C GLU A 667 -7.19 -27.99 7.87
N ARG A 668 -7.84 -27.89 9.02
CA ARG A 668 -7.43 -28.60 10.23
C ARG A 668 -7.48 -30.12 10.01
N LEU A 669 -6.60 -30.83 10.68
CA LEU A 669 -6.65 -32.30 10.70
C LEU A 669 -8.00 -32.79 11.23
N MET A 670 -8.53 -33.84 10.61
CA MET A 670 -9.83 -34.45 10.91
C MET A 670 -11.05 -33.56 10.59
N PHE A 671 -10.90 -32.57 9.73
CA PHE A 671 -12.00 -31.74 9.25
C PHE A 671 -12.81 -32.44 8.14
#